data_8359220ef24b32ee41596af3b116af52
#
_entry.id   8359220ef24b32ee41596af3b116af52
#
_cell.length_a   1.000
_cell.length_b   1.000
_cell.length_c   1.000
_cell.angle_alpha   90.00
_cell.angle_beta   90.00
_cell.angle_gamma   90.00
#
_symmetry.space_group_name_H-M   'P 1'
#
loop_
_entity.id
_entity.type
_entity.pdbx_description
1 polymer ?
#
loop_
_entity_poly.entity_id
_entity_poly.type
_entity_poly.pdbx_seq_one_letter_code
_entity_poly.pdbx_strand_id
1 'polypeptide(L)'
;MSRPVICENLRNLWRVSLLLITVGATSAQTLPPNAGPSASPAPEEETIVPTFETQKLARTYILDIPAPRGQITDRNGVPLGQNKLSYNLGVSFPTPLDFSDTQAISYVREKIEKAEKMIGRPIKISDEAILRHYRNRGILPFEIVTNLTKSEYDEVKEVKAPMVVRPIYVRTYPNGKIGGQILGYTGKTGRNLDGIIDNHETLWPETEGREGLEQTFNEMLSGKHGEYKLTFDRDGRKTSEKLISPPVPGDNVVTTLDLRLQELAEKALEAKAKRGAIVVIDPNNGDILALASWPTYDPNVFVPSISAEKFKALQDDPNIPLLPRAFRSSYPPGSTFKVAVGLAALESGAVGPDDAYECVPAIQIGNLTFHNWKKGNRGALNFVQALTESCDTWFYQVGIKTGADPIIDWALKLGFGEKCGIPLRGEVEGRVPNDQYMKATHGRKLLNGDIANLSIGQGDTLVTPLQMAQAMAIIANGGTFYQARLVRQVQTLNNEIVSAYQVRAKKTLNVSPATMEQLHAGLIEVVNGAGGTAHQASLDNVEVAGKTGTAQWGPKNKERTAAWFAGFLPADKPQFAFAALYEGDVGSKVHGGSTAGPMIADVFKQIYKDQQLANGRQRPREPQRGQQIRRAEPVEEDESD
;
A
#
# COMPACT_ATOMS: atom_id res chain seq x y z
N MET A 1 28.78 5.86 28.87
CA MET A 1 28.13 4.51 28.79
C MET A 1 26.63 4.75 28.73
N SER A 2 26.09 4.91 27.56
CA SER A 2 24.64 5.07 27.31
C SER A 2 24.25 4.11 26.19
N ARG A 3 23.32 3.20 26.50
CA ARG A 3 22.79 2.18 25.58
C ARG A 3 21.97 2.84 24.47
N PRO A 4 22.02 2.35 23.22
CA PRO A 4 21.26 2.92 22.13
C PRO A 4 19.78 2.50 22.19
N VAL A 5 18.90 3.49 22.16
CA VAL A 5 17.41 3.41 22.22
C VAL A 5 16.75 2.79 20.97
N ILE A 6 17.50 2.29 20.00
CA ILE A 6 16.96 1.88 18.67
C ILE A 6 16.44 0.43 18.63
N CYS A 7 16.65 -0.37 19.68
CA CYS A 7 16.21 -1.79 19.69
C CYS A 7 14.89 -2.06 20.44
N GLU A 8 14.32 -1.09 21.15
CA GLU A 8 13.11 -1.30 21.94
C GLU A 8 11.79 -1.13 21.17
N ASN A 9 11.78 -0.41 20.07
CA ASN A 9 10.54 -0.16 19.33
C ASN A 9 10.00 -1.35 18.49
N LEU A 10 10.76 -2.43 18.34
CA LEU A 10 10.29 -3.62 17.63
C LEU A 10 9.71 -4.72 18.53
N ARG A 11 9.88 -4.60 19.85
CA ARG A 11 9.31 -5.55 20.84
C ARG A 11 7.95 -5.14 21.42
N ASN A 12 7.51 -3.91 21.24
CA ASN A 12 6.29 -3.37 21.86
C ASN A 12 5.02 -3.48 21.01
N LEU A 13 5.06 -4.14 19.87
CA LEU A 13 3.88 -4.34 18.99
C LEU A 13 2.95 -5.47 19.47
N TRP A 14 3.23 -6.17 20.57
CA TRP A 14 2.45 -7.34 21.03
C TRP A 14 2.01 -7.29 22.50
N ARG A 15 1.92 -6.11 23.11
CA ARG A 15 1.26 -6.00 24.42
C ARG A 15 0.16 -4.95 24.38
N VAL A 16 -1.02 -5.35 23.95
CA VAL A 16 -2.26 -4.64 24.31
C VAL A 16 -2.63 -5.09 25.71
N SER A 17 -2.32 -4.25 26.68
CA SER A 17 -2.70 -4.41 28.07
C SER A 17 -4.19 -4.16 28.24
N LEU A 18 -4.87 -5.09 28.88
CA LEU A 18 -6.17 -4.88 29.54
C LEU A 18 -6.00 -3.75 30.56
N LEU A 19 -6.57 -2.59 30.32
CA LEU A 19 -6.74 -1.53 31.31
C LEU A 19 -8.15 -1.64 31.88
N LEU A 20 -8.24 -2.18 33.11
CA LEU A 20 -9.42 -2.07 33.94
C LEU A 20 -9.58 -0.61 34.39
N ILE A 21 -10.63 0.05 33.94
CA ILE A 21 -11.03 1.37 34.44
C ILE A 21 -11.93 1.15 35.66
N THR A 22 -11.39 1.42 36.85
CA THR A 22 -12.17 1.61 38.06
C THR A 22 -12.78 3.01 38.06
N VAL A 23 -14.08 3.10 37.92
CA VAL A 23 -14.84 4.36 38.10
C VAL A 23 -15.15 4.50 39.57
N GLY A 24 -14.58 5.54 40.18
CA GLY A 24 -14.88 5.95 41.57
C GLY A 24 -16.28 6.55 41.69
N ALA A 25 -17.01 6.07 42.68
CA ALA A 25 -18.32 6.56 43.05
C ALA A 25 -18.24 7.88 43.81
N THR A 26 -18.94 8.90 43.34
CA THR A 26 -19.31 10.07 44.17
C THR A 26 -20.80 10.00 44.52
N SER A 27 -21.03 10.08 45.82
CA SER A 27 -22.33 10.06 46.47
C SER A 27 -23.15 11.30 46.15
N ALA A 28 -24.44 11.14 45.89
CA ALA A 28 -25.46 12.17 46.04
C ALA A 28 -26.69 11.59 46.70
N GLN A 29 -27.23 12.38 47.60
CA GLN A 29 -28.18 12.08 48.65
C GLN A 29 -29.61 11.81 48.14
N THR A 30 -30.30 11.05 48.97
CA THR A 30 -31.68 10.55 48.97
C THR A 30 -32.75 11.60 49.10
N LEU A 31 -33.94 11.32 48.48
CA LEU A 31 -35.28 11.65 49.01
C LEU A 31 -36.28 10.50 48.71
N PRO A 32 -37.27 10.30 49.56
CA PRO A 32 -37.94 9.01 49.77
C PRO A 32 -39.29 8.86 49.03
N PRO A 33 -40.06 7.79 49.28
CA PRO A 33 -40.63 6.93 48.25
C PRO A 33 -42.13 7.15 48.03
N ASN A 34 -42.61 6.71 46.85
CA ASN A 34 -44.03 6.40 46.71
C ASN A 34 -44.19 4.96 46.20
N ALA A 35 -44.85 4.18 47.04
CA ALA A 35 -45.14 2.78 46.82
C ALA A 35 -46.24 2.57 45.74
N GLY A 36 -45.90 1.89 44.68
CA GLY A 36 -46.82 1.28 43.75
C GLY A 36 -46.58 -0.24 43.72
N PRO A 37 -47.55 -1.06 43.33
CA PRO A 37 -47.56 -2.47 43.66
C PRO A 37 -46.49 -3.29 42.96
N SER A 38 -45.88 -4.18 43.72
CA SER A 38 -44.94 -5.22 43.34
C SER A 38 -45.42 -6.01 42.13
N ALA A 39 -44.73 -5.80 41.00
CA ALA A 39 -44.75 -6.79 39.92
C ALA A 39 -43.73 -7.88 40.28
N SER A 40 -44.17 -9.12 40.31
CA SER A 40 -43.30 -10.29 40.43
C SER A 40 -42.24 -10.26 39.34
N PRO A 41 -40.98 -10.62 39.64
CA PRO A 41 -39.97 -10.74 38.59
C PRO A 41 -40.42 -11.76 37.57
N ALA A 42 -40.39 -11.38 36.31
CA ALA A 42 -40.52 -12.32 35.21
C ALA A 42 -39.48 -13.44 35.40
N PRO A 43 -39.79 -14.69 35.10
CA PRO A 43 -38.83 -15.77 35.19
C PRO A 43 -37.65 -15.41 34.31
N GLU A 44 -36.43 -15.43 34.88
CA GLU A 44 -35.18 -15.38 34.10
C GLU A 44 -35.29 -16.51 33.08
N GLU A 45 -35.34 -16.19 31.79
CA GLU A 45 -35.13 -17.17 30.72
C GLU A 45 -33.74 -17.75 30.97
N GLU A 46 -33.66 -18.96 31.54
CA GLU A 46 -32.44 -19.75 31.57
C GLU A 46 -31.97 -19.87 30.12
N THR A 47 -30.90 -19.17 29.77
CA THR A 47 -30.20 -19.36 28.52
C THR A 47 -29.63 -20.77 28.54
N ILE A 48 -30.40 -21.74 28.02
CA ILE A 48 -29.95 -23.12 27.83
C ILE A 48 -28.79 -23.09 26.87
N VAL A 49 -27.56 -23.27 27.36
CA VAL A 49 -26.38 -23.46 26.52
C VAL A 49 -26.62 -24.75 25.72
N PRO A 50 -26.70 -24.67 24.37
CA PRO A 50 -27.00 -25.83 23.57
C PRO A 50 -25.91 -26.90 23.73
N THR A 51 -26.29 -28.06 24.26
CA THR A 51 -25.43 -29.25 24.22
C THR A 51 -25.57 -29.92 22.85
N PHE A 52 -24.65 -30.84 22.51
CA PHE A 52 -24.72 -31.63 21.26
C PHE A 52 -26.08 -32.36 21.12
N GLU A 53 -26.66 -32.87 22.22
CA GLU A 53 -27.96 -33.53 22.22
C GLU A 53 -29.11 -32.56 22.02
N THR A 54 -29.08 -31.38 22.67
CA THR A 54 -30.08 -30.34 22.46
C THR A 54 -30.05 -29.78 21.07
N GLN A 55 -28.88 -29.72 20.42
CA GLN A 55 -28.74 -29.33 19.01
C GLN A 55 -29.31 -30.39 18.05
N LYS A 56 -29.16 -31.68 18.32
CA LYS A 56 -29.85 -32.74 17.56
C LYS A 56 -31.40 -32.60 17.60
N LEU A 57 -31.90 -32.05 18.68
CA LEU A 57 -33.34 -31.77 18.87
C LEU A 57 -33.73 -30.37 18.36
N ALA A 58 -32.80 -29.52 18.04
CA ALA A 58 -33.09 -28.19 17.49
C ALA A 58 -33.72 -28.33 16.11
N ARG A 59 -34.89 -27.76 15.94
CA ARG A 59 -35.71 -27.89 14.73
C ARG A 59 -35.37 -26.93 13.63
N THR A 60 -34.60 -25.88 13.96
CA THR A 60 -34.27 -24.81 13.00
C THR A 60 -32.91 -24.23 13.29
N TYR A 61 -32.08 -24.15 12.24
CA TYR A 61 -30.82 -23.43 12.24
C TYR A 61 -30.90 -22.31 11.20
N ILE A 62 -30.48 -21.11 11.58
CA ILE A 62 -30.29 -19.98 10.68
C ILE A 62 -28.77 -19.81 10.58
N LEU A 63 -28.23 -19.92 9.38
CA LEU A 63 -26.80 -19.83 9.10
C LEU A 63 -26.54 -18.66 8.16
N ASP A 64 -25.42 -17.98 8.36
CA ASP A 64 -25.04 -16.84 7.55
C ASP A 64 -24.25 -17.30 6.31
N ILE A 65 -24.59 -16.74 5.15
CA ILE A 65 -23.86 -16.93 3.91
C ILE A 65 -22.88 -15.79 3.77
N PRO A 66 -21.55 -16.02 3.83
CA PRO A 66 -20.57 -14.95 3.61
C PRO A 66 -20.75 -14.29 2.25
N ALA A 67 -20.71 -12.96 2.25
CA ALA A 67 -20.82 -12.17 1.02
C ALA A 67 -19.52 -12.20 0.19
N PRO A 68 -19.63 -12.10 -1.15
CA PRO A 68 -18.47 -11.83 -1.99
C PRO A 68 -17.85 -10.49 -1.61
N ARG A 69 -16.55 -10.46 -1.31
CA ARG A 69 -15.83 -9.25 -0.95
C ARG A 69 -15.70 -8.32 -2.17
N GLY A 70 -15.85 -7.00 -1.97
CA GLY A 70 -15.72 -6.00 -3.02
C GLY A 70 -14.33 -6.01 -3.68
N GLN A 71 -14.21 -5.43 -4.85
CA GLN A 71 -12.96 -5.34 -5.59
C GLN A 71 -12.13 -4.12 -5.12
N ILE A 72 -10.81 -4.22 -5.24
CA ILE A 72 -9.91 -3.08 -5.21
C ILE A 72 -9.36 -2.93 -6.62
N THR A 73 -9.53 -1.75 -7.23
CA THR A 73 -9.11 -1.49 -8.60
C THR A 73 -8.09 -0.34 -8.67
N ASP A 74 -7.34 -0.30 -9.75
CA ASP A 74 -6.57 0.88 -10.12
C ASP A 74 -7.49 2.03 -10.58
N ARG A 75 -6.91 3.18 -10.95
CA ARG A 75 -7.64 4.36 -11.43
C ARG A 75 -8.44 4.13 -12.73
N ASN A 76 -8.09 3.11 -13.50
CA ASN A 76 -8.66 2.74 -14.79
C ASN A 76 -9.67 1.58 -14.66
N GLY A 77 -9.94 1.09 -13.45
CA GLY A 77 -10.83 -0.03 -13.18
C GLY A 77 -10.19 -1.40 -13.33
N VAL A 78 -8.86 -1.48 -13.51
CA VAL A 78 -8.14 -2.76 -13.57
C VAL A 78 -8.09 -3.41 -12.18
N PRO A 79 -8.51 -4.67 -12.01
CA PRO A 79 -8.52 -5.33 -10.72
C PRO A 79 -7.11 -5.50 -10.12
N LEU A 80 -6.93 -4.99 -8.90
CA LEU A 80 -5.75 -5.20 -8.05
C LEU A 80 -6.01 -6.29 -7.01
N GLY A 81 -7.23 -6.35 -6.47
CA GLY A 81 -7.73 -7.39 -5.60
C GLY A 81 -9.18 -7.72 -5.94
N GLN A 82 -9.51 -8.98 -6.15
CA GLN A 82 -10.85 -9.44 -6.55
C GLN A 82 -11.15 -10.82 -5.97
N ASN A 83 -12.40 -11.25 -6.09
CA ASN A 83 -12.76 -12.63 -5.78
C ASN A 83 -12.73 -13.48 -7.05
N LYS A 84 -12.27 -14.70 -6.90
CA LYS A 84 -12.41 -15.76 -7.89
C LYS A 84 -13.46 -16.76 -7.40
N LEU A 85 -14.40 -17.11 -8.27
CA LEU A 85 -15.30 -18.22 -8.00
C LEU A 85 -14.47 -19.51 -8.01
N SER A 86 -14.59 -20.28 -6.95
CA SER A 86 -14.00 -21.60 -6.79
C SER A 86 -15.06 -22.55 -6.23
N TYR A 87 -14.70 -23.79 -6.05
CA TYR A 87 -15.63 -24.82 -5.58
C TYR A 87 -14.97 -25.71 -4.55
N ASN A 88 -15.76 -26.13 -3.54
CA ASN A 88 -15.39 -27.17 -2.60
C ASN A 88 -16.21 -28.43 -2.88
N LEU A 89 -15.60 -29.61 -2.69
CA LEU A 89 -16.29 -30.88 -2.73
C LEU A 89 -16.53 -31.35 -1.29
N GLY A 90 -17.77 -31.61 -0.95
CA GLY A 90 -18.17 -32.08 0.36
C GLY A 90 -18.93 -33.39 0.32
N VAL A 91 -19.10 -33.98 1.50
CA VAL A 91 -19.92 -35.20 1.74
C VAL A 91 -20.97 -34.87 2.77
N SER A 92 -22.25 -35.05 2.43
CA SER A 92 -23.38 -34.90 3.35
C SER A 92 -23.62 -36.23 4.09
N PHE A 93 -23.81 -36.14 5.39
CA PHE A 93 -24.27 -37.28 6.17
C PHE A 93 -25.78 -37.46 6.04
N PRO A 94 -26.32 -38.70 6.08
CA PRO A 94 -27.73 -38.91 6.16
C PRO A 94 -28.26 -38.39 7.51
N THR A 95 -29.51 -37.96 7.52
CA THR A 95 -30.22 -37.53 8.74
C THR A 95 -31.39 -38.47 9.05
N PRO A 96 -31.62 -38.88 10.30
CA PRO A 96 -30.93 -38.45 11.53
C PRO A 96 -29.45 -38.88 11.59
N LEU A 97 -28.63 -38.19 12.42
CA LEU A 97 -27.24 -38.53 12.64
C LEU A 97 -27.13 -39.69 13.66
N ASP A 98 -27.28 -40.93 13.19
CA ASP A 98 -27.32 -42.16 13.98
C ASP A 98 -26.17 -43.12 13.74
N PHE A 99 -25.14 -42.70 12.98
CA PHE A 99 -23.96 -43.49 12.74
C PHE A 99 -23.09 -43.64 14.00
N SER A 100 -22.58 -44.84 14.24
CA SER A 100 -21.44 -45.02 15.14
C SER A 100 -20.19 -44.34 14.57
N ASP A 101 -19.18 -44.10 15.41
CA ASP A 101 -17.91 -43.52 14.97
C ASP A 101 -17.28 -44.30 13.80
N THR A 102 -17.25 -45.62 13.87
CA THR A 102 -16.73 -46.48 12.82
C THR A 102 -17.52 -46.34 11.52
N GLN A 103 -18.86 -46.26 11.62
CA GLN A 103 -19.72 -46.09 10.45
C GLN A 103 -19.52 -44.72 9.81
N ALA A 104 -19.40 -43.65 10.60
CA ALA A 104 -19.14 -42.31 10.10
C ALA A 104 -17.81 -42.21 9.34
N ILE A 105 -16.75 -42.80 9.90
CA ILE A 105 -15.43 -42.86 9.24
C ILE A 105 -15.53 -43.64 7.93
N SER A 106 -16.06 -44.88 7.98
CA SER A 106 -16.14 -45.75 6.80
C SER A 106 -16.97 -45.08 5.69
N TYR A 107 -18.06 -44.43 6.05
CA TYR A 107 -18.92 -43.72 5.11
C TYR A 107 -18.17 -42.62 4.36
N VAL A 108 -17.41 -41.79 5.07
CA VAL A 108 -16.65 -40.68 4.44
C VAL A 108 -15.45 -41.23 3.65
N ARG A 109 -14.74 -42.26 4.17
CA ARG A 109 -13.60 -42.87 3.49
C ARG A 109 -13.97 -43.45 2.12
N GLU A 110 -15.11 -44.13 1.99
CA GLU A 110 -15.64 -44.59 0.70
C GLU A 110 -15.82 -43.46 -0.30
N LYS A 111 -16.32 -42.31 0.17
CA LYS A 111 -16.52 -41.16 -0.72
C LYS A 111 -15.23 -40.43 -1.06
N ILE A 112 -14.26 -40.43 -0.14
CA ILE A 112 -12.89 -39.97 -0.40
C ILE A 112 -12.24 -40.79 -1.49
N GLU A 113 -12.26 -42.13 -1.41
CA GLU A 113 -11.71 -43.00 -2.44
C GLU A 113 -12.33 -42.77 -3.83
N LYS A 114 -13.65 -42.53 -3.85
CA LYS A 114 -14.35 -42.17 -5.09
C LYS A 114 -13.87 -40.80 -5.62
N ALA A 115 -13.73 -39.83 -4.76
CA ALA A 115 -13.27 -38.48 -5.13
C ALA A 115 -11.82 -38.50 -5.63
N GLU A 116 -10.92 -39.26 -4.97
CA GLU A 116 -9.51 -39.43 -5.38
C GLU A 116 -9.39 -39.98 -6.81
N LYS A 117 -10.23 -40.96 -7.15
CA LYS A 117 -10.28 -41.54 -8.51
C LYS A 117 -10.74 -40.50 -9.55
N MET A 118 -11.66 -39.60 -9.19
CA MET A 118 -12.18 -38.57 -10.09
C MET A 118 -11.18 -37.43 -10.28
N ILE A 119 -10.57 -36.94 -9.17
CA ILE A 119 -9.69 -35.77 -9.23
C ILE A 119 -8.21 -36.12 -9.52
N GLY A 120 -7.85 -37.41 -9.47
CA GLY A 120 -6.50 -37.90 -9.83
C GLY A 120 -5.42 -37.62 -8.77
N ARG A 121 -5.77 -37.28 -7.53
CA ARG A 121 -4.82 -37.03 -6.45
C ARG A 121 -5.33 -37.51 -5.08
N PRO A 122 -4.41 -37.85 -4.14
CA PRO A 122 -4.79 -38.26 -2.81
C PRO A 122 -5.39 -37.12 -1.97
N ILE A 123 -6.39 -37.45 -1.13
CA ILE A 123 -7.07 -36.56 -0.19
C ILE A 123 -6.64 -36.96 1.23
N LYS A 124 -5.88 -36.07 1.89
CA LYS A 124 -5.35 -36.34 3.23
C LYS A 124 -6.25 -35.73 4.29
N ILE A 125 -7.09 -36.55 4.91
CA ILE A 125 -7.99 -36.17 6.00
C ILE A 125 -7.83 -37.22 7.11
N SER A 126 -7.73 -36.79 8.36
CA SER A 126 -7.62 -37.71 9.51
C SER A 126 -9.02 -38.18 9.95
N ASP A 127 -9.07 -39.33 10.60
CA ASP A 127 -10.30 -39.89 11.15
C ASP A 127 -10.85 -39.00 12.28
N GLU A 128 -9.95 -38.36 13.06
CA GLU A 128 -10.35 -37.37 14.08
C GLU A 128 -11.08 -36.17 13.48
N ALA A 129 -10.66 -35.70 12.30
CA ALA A 129 -11.32 -34.60 11.62
C ALA A 129 -12.74 -34.99 11.14
N ILE A 130 -12.89 -36.21 10.62
CA ILE A 130 -14.19 -36.76 10.22
C ILE A 130 -15.12 -36.86 11.43
N LEU A 131 -14.66 -37.44 12.54
CA LEU A 131 -15.45 -37.61 13.75
C LEU A 131 -15.81 -36.29 14.40
N ARG A 132 -14.86 -35.37 14.48
CA ARG A 132 -15.11 -34.02 15.01
C ARG A 132 -16.19 -33.31 14.21
N HIS A 133 -16.12 -33.34 12.88
CA HIS A 133 -17.16 -32.76 12.04
C HIS A 133 -18.50 -33.49 12.22
N TYR A 134 -18.53 -34.81 12.16
CA TYR A 134 -19.74 -35.60 12.31
C TYR A 134 -20.48 -35.28 13.63
N ARG A 135 -19.73 -35.24 14.74
CA ARG A 135 -20.31 -34.97 16.07
C ARG A 135 -20.77 -33.54 16.26
N ASN A 136 -20.02 -32.57 15.77
CA ASN A 136 -20.29 -31.15 16.01
C ASN A 136 -21.11 -30.48 14.90
N ARG A 137 -20.95 -30.94 13.66
CA ARG A 137 -21.41 -30.25 12.45
C ARG A 137 -22.05 -31.18 11.42
N GLY A 138 -22.38 -32.40 11.77
CA GLY A 138 -22.82 -33.45 10.84
C GLY A 138 -24.06 -33.12 10.02
N ILE A 139 -24.83 -32.10 10.39
CA ILE A 139 -25.96 -31.59 9.59
C ILE A 139 -25.50 -30.75 8.38
N LEU A 140 -24.23 -30.35 8.34
CA LEU A 140 -23.61 -29.65 7.21
C LEU A 140 -22.73 -30.63 6.44
N PRO A 141 -22.53 -30.46 5.13
CA PRO A 141 -21.59 -31.25 4.38
C PRO A 141 -20.15 -31.10 4.90
N PHE A 142 -19.46 -32.21 5.04
CA PHE A 142 -18.05 -32.27 5.39
C PHE A 142 -17.18 -32.01 4.15
N GLU A 143 -16.42 -30.94 4.13
CA GLU A 143 -15.56 -30.58 2.99
C GLU A 143 -14.33 -31.49 2.91
N ILE A 144 -14.27 -32.31 1.86
CA ILE A 144 -13.17 -33.25 1.62
C ILE A 144 -12.11 -32.68 0.66
N VAL A 145 -12.50 -31.75 -0.21
CA VAL A 145 -11.57 -30.99 -1.05
C VAL A 145 -11.98 -29.53 -1.05
N THR A 146 -11.07 -28.65 -0.72
CA THR A 146 -11.28 -27.21 -0.78
C THR A 146 -10.56 -26.62 -1.99
N ASN A 147 -11.15 -25.59 -2.60
CA ASN A 147 -10.57 -24.83 -3.69
C ASN A 147 -10.16 -25.68 -4.91
N LEU A 148 -11.13 -26.39 -5.48
CA LEU A 148 -10.94 -27.22 -6.66
C LEU A 148 -10.34 -26.41 -7.82
N THR A 149 -9.38 -26.98 -8.51
CA THR A 149 -8.93 -26.47 -9.81
C THR A 149 -10.04 -26.61 -10.85
N LYS A 150 -9.94 -25.92 -11.98
CA LYS A 150 -10.93 -26.04 -13.05
C LYS A 150 -11.03 -27.47 -13.56
N SER A 151 -9.91 -28.17 -13.75
CA SER A 151 -9.89 -29.58 -14.18
C SER A 151 -10.59 -30.48 -13.17
N GLU A 152 -10.27 -30.35 -11.86
CA GLU A 152 -10.92 -31.14 -10.80
C GLU A 152 -12.43 -30.84 -10.71
N TYR A 153 -12.82 -29.57 -10.86
CA TYR A 153 -14.23 -29.19 -10.90
C TYR A 153 -14.97 -29.84 -12.07
N ASP A 154 -14.39 -29.84 -13.25
CA ASP A 154 -15.02 -30.43 -14.44
C ASP A 154 -15.28 -31.93 -14.25
N GLU A 155 -14.44 -32.66 -13.50
CA GLU A 155 -14.61 -34.08 -13.16
C GLU A 155 -15.68 -34.34 -12.08
N VAL A 156 -15.90 -33.39 -11.15
CA VAL A 156 -16.81 -33.60 -10.02
C VAL A 156 -18.12 -32.80 -10.11
N LYS A 157 -18.31 -31.89 -11.07
CA LYS A 157 -19.48 -31.01 -11.15
C LYS A 157 -20.83 -31.73 -11.24
N GLU A 158 -20.86 -32.98 -11.77
CA GLU A 158 -22.05 -33.80 -11.97
C GLU A 158 -22.27 -34.82 -10.82
N VAL A 159 -21.49 -34.71 -9.71
CA VAL A 159 -21.69 -35.63 -8.58
C VAL A 159 -23.07 -35.41 -7.98
N LYS A 160 -23.65 -36.54 -7.51
CA LYS A 160 -24.96 -36.55 -6.82
C LYS A 160 -24.77 -36.86 -5.34
N ALA A 161 -25.81 -36.53 -4.57
CA ALA A 161 -25.85 -36.87 -3.15
C ALA A 161 -25.38 -38.32 -2.91
N PRO A 162 -24.59 -38.56 -1.89
CA PRO A 162 -24.26 -37.64 -0.79
C PRO A 162 -23.08 -36.69 -1.04
N MET A 163 -22.42 -36.78 -2.20
CA MET A 163 -21.36 -35.83 -2.57
C MET A 163 -21.99 -34.54 -3.10
N VAL A 164 -21.47 -33.40 -2.70
CA VAL A 164 -21.97 -32.08 -3.11
C VAL A 164 -20.84 -31.16 -3.50
N VAL A 165 -21.01 -30.41 -4.59
CA VAL A 165 -20.10 -29.35 -5.00
C VAL A 165 -20.70 -28.01 -4.61
N ARG A 166 -19.97 -27.22 -3.85
CA ARG A 166 -20.41 -25.92 -3.37
C ARG A 166 -19.57 -24.79 -3.97
N PRO A 167 -20.17 -23.73 -4.52
CA PRO A 167 -19.44 -22.54 -4.93
C PRO A 167 -18.96 -21.78 -3.68
N ILE A 168 -17.71 -21.30 -3.75
CA ILE A 168 -17.11 -20.41 -2.76
C ILE A 168 -16.43 -19.25 -3.45
N TYR A 169 -16.25 -18.13 -2.74
CA TYR A 169 -15.47 -17.00 -3.22
C TYR A 169 -14.11 -16.99 -2.54
N VAL A 170 -13.05 -16.98 -3.34
CA VAL A 170 -11.67 -16.94 -2.85
C VAL A 170 -11.06 -15.60 -3.24
N ARG A 171 -10.52 -14.86 -2.27
CA ARG A 171 -9.78 -13.63 -2.55
C ARG A 171 -8.55 -13.93 -3.39
N THR A 172 -8.31 -13.11 -4.42
CA THR A 172 -7.13 -13.25 -5.27
C THR A 172 -6.59 -11.88 -5.67
N TYR A 173 -5.28 -11.83 -5.86
CA TYR A 173 -4.55 -10.64 -6.31
C TYR A 173 -3.92 -10.98 -7.66
N PRO A 174 -4.59 -10.62 -8.78
CA PRO A 174 -4.26 -11.11 -10.11
C PRO A 174 -2.87 -10.67 -10.59
N ASN A 175 -2.34 -9.59 -10.04
CA ASN A 175 -1.03 -9.04 -10.40
C ASN A 175 0.12 -9.57 -9.49
N GLY A 176 -0.12 -10.63 -8.72
CA GLY A 176 0.87 -11.24 -7.83
C GLY A 176 1.39 -10.25 -6.79
N LYS A 177 2.72 -10.06 -6.76
CA LYS A 177 3.39 -9.19 -5.78
C LYS A 177 3.17 -7.69 -6.01
N ILE A 178 2.68 -7.26 -7.19
CA ILE A 178 2.55 -5.84 -7.53
C ILE A 178 1.55 -5.14 -6.61
N GLY A 179 2.00 -4.09 -5.94
CA GLY A 179 1.21 -3.35 -4.96
C GLY A 179 0.95 -4.10 -3.65
N GLY A 180 1.62 -5.23 -3.39
CA GLY A 180 1.33 -6.09 -2.24
C GLY A 180 1.32 -5.38 -0.90
N GLN A 181 2.24 -4.45 -0.66
CA GLN A 181 2.32 -3.67 0.58
C GLN A 181 1.25 -2.55 0.69
N ILE A 182 0.63 -2.17 -0.45
CA ILE A 182 -0.48 -1.21 -0.48
C ILE A 182 -1.80 -1.94 -0.27
N LEU A 183 -2.01 -3.00 -1.05
CA LEU A 183 -3.22 -3.82 -0.98
C LEU A 183 -3.36 -4.48 0.39
N GLY A 184 -2.23 -4.97 0.91
CA GLY A 184 -2.25 -5.82 2.08
C GLY A 184 -2.76 -7.21 1.73
N TYR A 185 -3.34 -7.90 2.71
CA TYR A 185 -3.84 -9.25 2.54
C TYR A 185 -5.03 -9.52 3.45
N THR A 186 -5.79 -10.56 3.13
CA THR A 186 -6.87 -11.09 3.97
C THR A 186 -6.40 -12.31 4.75
N GLY A 187 -6.98 -12.53 5.91
CA GLY A 187 -6.79 -13.73 6.72
C GLY A 187 -8.14 -14.26 7.20
N LYS A 188 -8.20 -15.52 7.62
CA LYS A 188 -9.40 -16.08 8.22
C LYS A 188 -9.82 -15.27 9.44
N THR A 189 -11.13 -15.04 9.60
CA THR A 189 -11.67 -14.55 10.87
C THR A 189 -11.32 -15.54 11.98
N GLY A 190 -11.03 -15.04 13.19
CA GLY A 190 -10.53 -15.86 14.29
C GLY A 190 -11.54 -16.88 14.85
N ARG A 191 -12.72 -17.02 14.25
CA ARG A 191 -13.76 -17.95 14.68
C ARG A 191 -13.39 -19.39 14.31
N ASN A 192 -13.36 -20.25 15.31
CA ASN A 192 -13.12 -21.69 15.11
C ASN A 192 -14.43 -22.36 14.68
N LEU A 193 -14.54 -22.77 13.43
CA LEU A 193 -15.69 -23.49 12.88
C LEU A 193 -15.70 -25.00 13.20
N ASP A 194 -14.80 -25.48 14.07
CA ASP A 194 -14.75 -26.90 14.46
C ASP A 194 -15.68 -27.26 15.63
N GLY A 195 -16.30 -26.25 16.27
CA GLY A 195 -17.23 -26.41 17.38
C GLY A 195 -18.65 -26.78 16.95
N ILE A 196 -19.54 -26.81 17.93
CA ILE A 196 -20.98 -27.00 17.74
C ILE A 196 -21.56 -25.80 16.97
N ILE A 197 -22.51 -26.06 16.09
CA ILE A 197 -23.13 -25.03 15.24
C ILE A 197 -23.99 -24.09 16.08
N ASP A 198 -23.73 -22.79 15.99
CA ASP A 198 -24.57 -21.74 16.53
C ASP A 198 -25.42 -21.09 15.44
N ASN A 199 -26.55 -20.51 15.81
CA ASN A 199 -27.32 -19.67 14.90
C ASN A 199 -26.50 -18.46 14.47
N HIS A 200 -26.67 -18.02 13.22
CA HIS A 200 -25.88 -16.96 12.59
C HIS A 200 -24.39 -17.26 12.49
N GLU A 201 -24.02 -18.54 12.55
CA GLU A 201 -22.69 -18.96 12.19
C GLU A 201 -22.55 -19.01 10.67
N THR A 202 -21.36 -18.63 10.16
CA THR A 202 -21.11 -18.64 8.72
C THR A 202 -21.01 -20.07 8.16
N LEU A 203 -21.64 -20.30 7.00
CA LEU A 203 -21.64 -21.62 6.32
C LEU A 203 -20.23 -22.12 5.94
N TRP A 204 -19.32 -21.21 5.67
CA TRP A 204 -17.91 -21.48 5.39
C TRP A 204 -17.03 -20.39 5.99
N PRO A 205 -15.70 -20.65 6.15
CA PRO A 205 -14.79 -19.70 6.74
C PRO A 205 -14.79 -18.38 5.98
N GLU A 206 -14.96 -17.30 6.71
CA GLU A 206 -14.90 -15.93 6.23
C GLU A 206 -13.49 -15.37 6.35
N THR A 207 -13.18 -14.36 5.54
CA THR A 207 -11.90 -13.65 5.58
C THR A 207 -12.10 -12.16 5.87
N GLU A 208 -11.18 -11.61 6.65
CA GLU A 208 -11.12 -10.18 6.94
C GLU A 208 -9.78 -9.58 6.50
N GLY A 209 -9.77 -8.29 6.24
CA GLY A 209 -8.55 -7.55 5.91
C GLY A 209 -7.61 -7.43 7.11
N ARG A 210 -6.35 -7.84 6.95
CA ARG A 210 -5.34 -7.86 8.02
C ARG A 210 -4.31 -6.75 7.87
N GLU A 211 -4.07 -6.25 6.66
CA GLU A 211 -3.08 -5.22 6.36
C GLU A 211 -3.54 -4.40 5.14
N GLY A 212 -2.97 -3.21 4.94
CA GLY A 212 -3.15 -2.38 3.76
C GLY A 212 -4.57 -1.86 3.54
N LEU A 213 -4.95 -1.70 2.28
CA LEU A 213 -6.30 -1.28 1.87
C LEU A 213 -7.36 -2.32 2.27
N GLU A 214 -7.01 -3.61 2.22
CA GLU A 214 -7.89 -4.69 2.71
C GLU A 214 -8.32 -4.46 4.15
N GLN A 215 -7.41 -4.02 5.02
CA GLN A 215 -7.71 -3.74 6.42
C GLN A 215 -8.45 -2.42 6.59
N THR A 216 -7.99 -1.36 5.92
CA THR A 216 -8.57 -0.03 6.10
C THR A 216 -10.02 0.05 5.62
N PHE A 217 -10.33 -0.64 4.52
CA PHE A 217 -11.68 -0.67 3.92
C PHE A 217 -12.43 -1.97 4.21
N ASN A 218 -12.04 -2.70 5.27
CA ASN A 218 -12.60 -4.01 5.55
C ASN A 218 -14.14 -4.00 5.62
N GLU A 219 -14.75 -3.07 6.34
CA GLU A 219 -16.21 -2.99 6.51
C GLU A 219 -16.93 -2.79 5.16
N MET A 220 -16.41 -1.90 4.30
CA MET A 220 -16.99 -1.63 2.99
C MET A 220 -16.80 -2.81 2.03
N LEU A 221 -15.62 -3.43 2.08
CA LEU A 221 -15.28 -4.56 1.22
C LEU A 221 -16.04 -5.85 1.59
N SER A 222 -16.39 -6.07 2.86
CA SER A 222 -16.96 -7.35 3.34
C SER A 222 -18.38 -7.61 2.88
N GLY A 223 -19.18 -6.57 2.61
CA GLY A 223 -20.59 -6.73 2.23
C GLY A 223 -21.49 -7.13 3.40
N LYS A 224 -22.68 -7.66 3.07
CA LYS A 224 -23.67 -8.13 4.06
C LYS A 224 -23.97 -9.60 3.83
N HIS A 225 -23.99 -10.37 4.92
CA HIS A 225 -24.30 -11.79 4.86
C HIS A 225 -25.72 -12.03 4.32
N GLY A 226 -25.88 -13.14 3.62
CA GLY A 226 -27.19 -13.74 3.37
C GLY A 226 -27.57 -14.68 4.51
N GLU A 227 -28.80 -15.16 4.49
CA GLU A 227 -29.31 -16.09 5.49
C GLU A 227 -29.80 -17.39 4.86
N TYR A 228 -29.46 -18.50 5.48
CA TYR A 228 -29.78 -19.85 5.07
C TYR A 228 -30.42 -20.62 6.21
N LYS A 229 -31.65 -21.16 5.99
CA LYS A 229 -32.42 -21.85 7.00
C LYS A 229 -32.45 -23.36 6.75
N LEU A 230 -32.07 -24.13 7.75
CA LEU A 230 -32.22 -25.57 7.82
C LEU A 230 -33.28 -25.92 8.85
N THR A 231 -34.23 -26.79 8.50
CA THR A 231 -35.31 -27.26 9.41
C THR A 231 -35.29 -28.76 9.52
N PHE A 232 -35.48 -29.26 10.74
CA PHE A 232 -35.49 -30.68 11.08
C PHE A 232 -36.80 -31.03 11.81
N ASP A 233 -37.29 -32.27 11.66
CA ASP A 233 -38.41 -32.83 12.43
C ASP A 233 -37.96 -33.28 13.83
N ARG A 234 -38.92 -33.86 14.57
CA ARG A 234 -38.68 -34.36 15.94
C ARG A 234 -37.70 -35.52 15.98
N ASP A 235 -37.58 -36.27 14.89
CA ASP A 235 -36.68 -37.41 14.76
C ASP A 235 -35.29 -37.00 14.25
N GLY A 236 -35.03 -35.69 14.02
CA GLY A 236 -33.76 -35.16 13.52
C GLY A 236 -33.58 -35.35 12.02
N ARG A 237 -34.65 -35.64 11.24
CA ARG A 237 -34.57 -35.67 9.77
C ARG A 237 -34.68 -34.28 9.20
N LYS A 238 -33.82 -33.94 8.25
CA LYS A 238 -33.91 -32.64 7.54
C LYS A 238 -35.19 -32.61 6.71
N THR A 239 -36.07 -31.65 7.01
CA THR A 239 -37.36 -31.46 6.33
C THR A 239 -37.36 -30.32 5.34
N SER A 240 -36.51 -29.31 5.55
CA SER A 240 -36.45 -28.15 4.66
C SER A 240 -35.04 -27.52 4.66
N GLU A 241 -34.71 -26.98 3.52
CA GLU A 241 -33.50 -26.23 3.27
C GLU A 241 -33.84 -25.03 2.38
N LYS A 242 -33.67 -23.80 2.89
CA LYS A 242 -34.16 -22.60 2.21
C LYS A 242 -33.22 -21.42 2.35
N LEU A 243 -32.91 -20.76 1.21
CA LEU A 243 -32.33 -19.43 1.18
C LEU A 243 -33.38 -18.42 1.63
N ILE A 244 -33.12 -17.70 2.73
CA ILE A 244 -33.99 -16.64 3.27
C ILE A 244 -33.68 -15.33 2.59
N SER A 245 -32.42 -14.94 2.58
CA SER A 245 -31.92 -13.74 1.88
C SER A 245 -30.60 -14.03 1.21
N PRO A 246 -30.39 -13.56 -0.03
CA PRO A 246 -29.07 -13.66 -0.68
C PRO A 246 -28.05 -12.73 -0.02
N PRO A 247 -26.75 -13.07 -0.04
CA PRO A 247 -25.71 -12.17 0.41
C PRO A 247 -25.59 -10.96 -0.52
N VAL A 248 -25.31 -9.79 0.05
CA VAL A 248 -25.08 -8.56 -0.70
C VAL A 248 -23.56 -8.35 -0.80
N PRO A 249 -22.98 -8.36 -2.01
CA PRO A 249 -21.56 -8.14 -2.21
C PRO A 249 -21.06 -6.83 -1.61
N GLY A 250 -19.79 -6.81 -1.19
CA GLY A 250 -19.13 -5.61 -0.70
C GLY A 250 -18.91 -4.56 -1.79
N ASP A 251 -18.70 -3.34 -1.35
CA ASP A 251 -18.43 -2.20 -2.23
C ASP A 251 -17.00 -2.25 -2.79
N ASN A 252 -16.83 -1.71 -3.99
CA ASN A 252 -15.54 -1.64 -4.68
C ASN A 252 -14.76 -0.39 -4.25
N VAL A 253 -13.47 -0.54 -4.01
CA VAL A 253 -12.53 0.54 -3.72
C VAL A 253 -11.75 0.87 -4.99
N VAL A 254 -11.95 2.08 -5.52
CA VAL A 254 -11.22 2.60 -6.69
C VAL A 254 -10.05 3.43 -6.18
N THR A 255 -8.83 3.00 -6.47
CA THR A 255 -7.61 3.72 -6.07
C THR A 255 -7.22 4.79 -7.08
N THR A 256 -6.23 5.61 -6.75
CA THR A 256 -5.58 6.54 -7.68
C THR A 256 -4.37 5.91 -8.37
N LEU A 257 -3.97 4.71 -7.97
CA LEU A 257 -2.84 3.99 -8.55
C LEU A 257 -3.05 3.77 -10.06
N ASP A 258 -1.97 3.91 -10.80
CA ASP A 258 -1.85 3.42 -12.17
C ASP A 258 -1.08 2.11 -12.13
N LEU A 259 -1.74 1.01 -12.46
CA LEU A 259 -1.14 -0.33 -12.37
C LEU A 259 0.14 -0.44 -13.20
N ARG A 260 0.15 0.17 -14.40
CA ARG A 260 1.33 0.11 -15.28
C ARG A 260 2.51 0.86 -14.68
N LEU A 261 2.27 2.03 -14.08
CA LEU A 261 3.30 2.82 -13.44
C LEU A 261 3.82 2.13 -12.16
N GLN A 262 2.92 1.55 -11.36
CA GLN A 262 3.28 0.75 -10.18
C GLN A 262 4.15 -0.45 -10.55
N GLU A 263 3.77 -1.19 -11.60
CA GLU A 263 4.54 -2.32 -12.13
C GLU A 263 5.94 -1.93 -12.56
N LEU A 264 6.07 -0.82 -13.32
CA LEU A 264 7.35 -0.33 -13.79
C LEU A 264 8.24 0.15 -12.63
N ALA A 265 7.66 0.81 -11.63
CA ALA A 265 8.37 1.24 -10.43
C ALA A 265 8.92 0.03 -9.64
N GLU A 266 8.12 -1.01 -9.43
CA GLU A 266 8.58 -2.22 -8.74
C GLU A 266 9.62 -3.01 -9.56
N LYS A 267 9.47 -3.10 -10.87
CA LYS A 267 10.47 -3.71 -11.75
C LYS A 267 11.80 -2.96 -11.74
N ALA A 268 11.78 -1.63 -11.73
CA ALA A 268 12.99 -0.83 -11.64
C ALA A 268 13.71 -1.04 -10.30
N LEU A 269 12.95 -1.14 -9.20
CA LEU A 269 13.49 -1.49 -7.88
C LEU A 269 14.04 -2.92 -7.85
N GLU A 270 13.30 -3.90 -8.35
CA GLU A 270 13.74 -5.30 -8.42
C GLU A 270 15.05 -5.47 -9.19
N ALA A 271 15.18 -4.76 -10.30
CA ALA A 271 16.37 -4.86 -11.17
C ALA A 271 17.62 -4.18 -10.56
N LYS A 272 17.43 -3.12 -9.77
CA LYS A 272 18.54 -2.25 -9.35
C LYS A 272 18.74 -2.11 -7.84
N ALA A 273 17.76 -2.53 -7.02
CA ALA A 273 17.82 -2.33 -5.57
C ALA A 273 17.63 -3.62 -4.78
N LYS A 274 18.42 -3.79 -3.72
CA LYS A 274 18.10 -4.78 -2.69
C LYS A 274 16.93 -4.31 -1.82
N ARG A 275 16.94 -3.01 -1.48
CA ARG A 275 15.93 -2.32 -0.67
C ARG A 275 15.76 -0.91 -1.21
N GLY A 276 14.52 -0.46 -1.29
CA GLY A 276 14.25 0.90 -1.77
C GLY A 276 12.78 1.22 -1.89
N ALA A 277 12.48 2.38 -2.44
CA ALA A 277 11.13 2.83 -2.72
C ALA A 277 11.11 3.77 -3.94
N ILE A 278 10.01 3.74 -4.70
CA ILE A 278 9.68 4.75 -5.72
C ILE A 278 8.25 5.20 -5.47
N VAL A 279 8.07 6.51 -5.36
CA VAL A 279 6.76 7.15 -5.24
C VAL A 279 6.56 8.09 -6.42
N VAL A 280 5.38 8.05 -7.02
CA VAL A 280 4.98 8.99 -8.09
C VAL A 280 3.63 9.59 -7.76
N ILE A 281 3.55 10.92 -7.83
CA ILE A 281 2.35 11.72 -7.52
C ILE A 281 2.03 12.61 -8.73
N ASP A 282 0.74 12.75 -9.06
CA ASP A 282 0.27 13.79 -9.97
C ASP A 282 0.30 15.15 -9.24
N PRO A 283 1.19 16.07 -9.64
CA PRO A 283 1.35 17.36 -8.95
C PRO A 283 0.12 18.26 -9.04
N ASN A 284 -0.80 17.99 -9.98
CA ASN A 284 -1.96 18.87 -10.25
C ASN A 284 -3.19 18.53 -9.40
N ASN A 285 -3.17 17.40 -8.68
CA ASN A 285 -4.32 16.98 -7.87
C ASN A 285 -3.94 16.15 -6.61
N GLY A 286 -2.68 15.78 -6.44
CA GLY A 286 -2.18 14.99 -5.30
C GLY A 286 -2.45 13.49 -5.39
N ASP A 287 -2.90 12.96 -6.54
CA ASP A 287 -3.11 11.53 -6.73
C ASP A 287 -1.80 10.77 -6.68
N ILE A 288 -1.73 9.76 -5.83
CA ILE A 288 -0.62 8.83 -5.79
C ILE A 288 -0.81 7.83 -6.93
N LEU A 289 0.06 7.92 -7.93
CA LEU A 289 0.02 7.07 -9.13
C LEU A 289 0.81 5.78 -8.94
N ALA A 290 1.89 5.83 -8.14
CA ALA A 290 2.66 4.67 -7.71
C ALA A 290 3.21 4.88 -6.30
N LEU A 291 3.22 3.80 -5.50
CA LEU A 291 3.72 3.79 -4.12
C LEU A 291 4.50 2.49 -3.89
N ALA A 292 5.59 2.31 -4.64
CA ALA A 292 6.38 1.09 -4.67
C ALA A 292 7.39 1.04 -3.50
N SER A 293 7.48 -0.12 -2.87
CA SER A 293 8.50 -0.43 -1.86
C SER A 293 9.12 -1.80 -2.16
N TRP A 294 10.43 -1.95 -1.96
CA TRP A 294 11.15 -3.17 -2.29
C TRP A 294 12.07 -3.62 -1.15
N PRO A 295 12.22 -4.95 -0.91
CA PRO A 295 11.42 -6.02 -1.52
C PRO A 295 9.96 -5.96 -1.06
N THR A 296 9.11 -6.63 -1.82
CA THR A 296 7.69 -6.78 -1.57
C THR A 296 7.31 -8.26 -1.41
N TYR A 297 6.04 -8.55 -1.22
CA TYR A 297 5.51 -9.92 -1.12
C TYR A 297 4.26 -10.09 -1.98
N ASP A 298 3.96 -11.34 -2.34
CA ASP A 298 2.70 -11.67 -3.02
C ASP A 298 1.59 -11.89 -1.97
N PRO A 299 0.52 -11.06 -1.95
CA PRO A 299 -0.60 -11.26 -1.04
C PRO A 299 -1.32 -12.60 -1.17
N ASN A 300 -1.24 -13.26 -2.33
CA ASN A 300 -1.85 -14.57 -2.53
C ASN A 300 -1.29 -15.65 -1.60
N VAL A 301 -0.06 -15.50 -1.07
CA VAL A 301 0.51 -16.47 -0.13
C VAL A 301 -0.25 -16.53 1.20
N PHE A 302 -1.05 -15.49 1.52
CA PHE A 302 -1.87 -15.41 2.72
C PHE A 302 -3.28 -16.00 2.52
N VAL A 303 -3.65 -16.37 1.31
CA VAL A 303 -5.00 -16.84 0.96
C VAL A 303 -5.04 -18.35 0.77
N PRO A 304 -5.97 -19.07 1.39
CA PRO A 304 -6.90 -18.66 2.45
C PRO A 304 -6.20 -18.47 3.81
N SER A 305 -4.97 -18.96 3.95
CA SER A 305 -4.10 -18.80 5.11
C SER A 305 -2.66 -19.11 4.74
N ILE A 306 -1.72 -18.41 5.34
CA ILE A 306 -0.28 -18.68 5.19
C ILE A 306 0.16 -19.75 6.19
N SER A 307 1.08 -20.65 5.78
CA SER A 307 1.71 -21.57 6.72
C SER A 307 2.68 -20.84 7.66
N ALA A 308 2.84 -21.36 8.89
CA ALA A 308 3.78 -20.79 9.87
C ALA A 308 5.21 -20.70 9.34
N GLU A 309 5.64 -21.70 8.54
CA GLU A 309 6.96 -21.73 7.91
C GLU A 309 7.14 -20.59 6.89
N LYS A 310 6.18 -20.39 5.97
CA LYS A 310 6.23 -19.30 4.99
C LYS A 310 6.17 -17.94 5.64
N PHE A 311 5.33 -17.78 6.68
CA PHE A 311 5.25 -16.54 7.42
C PHE A 311 6.56 -16.22 8.14
N LYS A 312 7.14 -17.23 8.78
CA LYS A 312 8.45 -17.10 9.42
C LYS A 312 9.54 -16.72 8.42
N ALA A 313 9.55 -17.29 7.21
CA ALA A 313 10.50 -16.92 6.17
C ALA A 313 10.40 -15.43 5.77
N LEU A 314 9.17 -14.88 5.68
CA LEU A 314 8.97 -13.44 5.43
C LEU A 314 9.43 -12.56 6.59
N GLN A 315 9.27 -13.04 7.84
CA GLN A 315 9.69 -12.29 9.04
C GLN A 315 11.21 -12.30 9.24
N ASP A 316 11.85 -13.40 8.93
CA ASP A 316 13.29 -13.60 9.13
C ASP A 316 14.15 -13.05 7.96
N ASP A 317 13.52 -12.65 6.83
CA ASP A 317 14.24 -12.07 5.69
C ASP A 317 14.94 -10.76 6.11
N PRO A 318 16.29 -10.69 6.00
CA PRO A 318 17.06 -9.50 6.40
C PRO A 318 16.73 -8.25 5.58
N ASN A 319 16.10 -8.40 4.41
CA ASN A 319 15.64 -7.29 3.58
C ASN A 319 14.24 -6.79 3.95
N ILE A 320 13.55 -7.46 4.89
CA ILE A 320 12.27 -7.05 5.51
C ILE A 320 11.21 -6.75 4.43
N PRO A 321 10.71 -7.76 3.68
CA PRO A 321 9.72 -7.55 2.63
C PRO A 321 8.36 -7.05 3.14
N LEU A 322 8.07 -7.25 4.43
CA LEU A 322 6.83 -6.77 5.05
C LEU A 322 6.85 -5.27 5.39
N LEU A 323 7.98 -4.57 5.20
CA LEU A 323 8.11 -3.14 5.52
C LEU A 323 7.81 -2.25 4.32
N PRO A 324 6.71 -1.48 4.31
CA PRO A 324 6.41 -0.52 3.26
C PRO A 324 7.31 0.73 3.37
N ARG A 325 8.49 0.68 2.77
CA ARG A 325 9.52 1.73 2.87
C ARG A 325 9.07 3.09 2.39
N ALA A 326 8.14 3.12 1.45
CA ALA A 326 7.64 4.36 0.86
C ALA A 326 7.00 5.31 1.89
N PHE A 327 6.41 4.77 2.98
CA PHE A 327 5.67 5.58 3.96
C PHE A 327 5.82 5.15 5.43
N ARG A 328 6.33 3.92 5.72
CA ARG A 328 6.58 3.43 7.09
C ARG A 328 8.05 3.53 7.52
N SER A 329 8.91 4.06 6.68
CA SER A 329 10.32 4.30 6.99
C SER A 329 10.73 5.70 6.60
N SER A 330 11.57 6.32 7.42
CA SER A 330 12.14 7.63 7.15
C SER A 330 13.66 7.57 7.13
N TYR A 331 14.26 8.37 6.29
CA TYR A 331 15.70 8.38 6.01
C TYR A 331 16.22 9.82 5.94
N PRO A 332 17.49 10.08 6.22
CA PRO A 332 18.07 11.38 5.94
C PRO A 332 17.95 11.71 4.46
N PRO A 333 17.40 12.88 4.09
CA PRO A 333 17.19 13.24 2.69
C PRO A 333 18.47 13.59 1.95
N GLY A 334 19.54 13.94 2.65
CA GLY A 334 20.74 14.46 2.06
C GLY A 334 20.46 15.69 1.18
N SER A 335 21.20 15.85 0.11
CA SER A 335 21.10 17.00 -0.78
C SER A 335 19.75 17.21 -1.47
N THR A 336 18.78 16.28 -1.37
CA THR A 336 17.41 16.57 -1.84
C THR A 336 16.72 17.60 -0.97
N PHE A 337 17.11 17.75 0.29
CA PHE A 337 16.59 18.77 1.20
C PHE A 337 17.02 20.21 0.84
N LYS A 338 18.06 20.37 0.00
CA LYS A 338 18.54 21.69 -0.47
C LYS A 338 17.45 22.51 -1.19
N VAL A 339 16.41 21.86 -1.70
CA VAL A 339 15.24 22.56 -2.26
C VAL A 339 14.50 23.40 -1.21
N ALA A 340 14.32 22.86 0.00
CA ALA A 340 13.70 23.59 1.12
C ALA A 340 14.61 24.73 1.62
N VAL A 341 15.90 24.47 1.67
CA VAL A 341 16.91 25.47 2.08
C VAL A 341 17.00 26.62 1.07
N GLY A 342 16.96 26.30 -0.24
CA GLY A 342 16.93 27.30 -1.30
C GLY A 342 15.70 28.17 -1.24
N LEU A 343 14.50 27.58 -1.07
CA LEU A 343 13.27 28.34 -0.85
C LEU A 343 13.37 29.27 0.37
N ALA A 344 13.88 28.74 1.50
CA ALA A 344 14.05 29.53 2.72
C ALA A 344 15.01 30.70 2.51
N ALA A 345 16.13 30.47 1.84
CA ALA A 345 17.16 31.48 1.63
C ALA A 345 16.70 32.62 0.68
N LEU A 346 16.06 32.26 -0.43
CA LEU A 346 15.58 33.21 -1.43
C LEU A 346 14.36 33.98 -0.90
N GLU A 347 13.38 33.31 -0.32
CA GLU A 347 12.13 33.94 0.17
C GLU A 347 12.31 34.78 1.43
N SER A 348 13.33 34.49 2.27
CA SER A 348 13.68 35.34 3.40
C SER A 348 14.50 36.56 3.02
N GLY A 349 14.97 36.63 1.76
CA GLY A 349 15.89 37.68 1.31
C GLY A 349 17.31 37.53 1.90
N ALA A 350 17.62 36.40 2.54
CA ALA A 350 18.97 36.12 3.02
C ALA A 350 19.98 36.03 1.86
N VAL A 351 19.51 35.59 0.69
CA VAL A 351 20.29 35.49 -0.55
C VAL A 351 19.48 36.02 -1.71
N GLY A 352 20.07 36.93 -2.49
CA GLY A 352 19.53 37.36 -3.77
C GLY A 352 19.80 36.33 -4.88
N PRO A 353 19.07 36.41 -6.02
CA PRO A 353 19.25 35.48 -7.14
C PRO A 353 20.67 35.42 -7.69
N ASP A 354 21.36 36.58 -7.70
CA ASP A 354 22.71 36.76 -8.26
C ASP A 354 23.80 36.70 -7.19
N ASP A 355 23.47 36.57 -5.92
CA ASP A 355 24.44 36.46 -4.84
C ASP A 355 25.29 35.20 -5.04
N ALA A 356 26.62 35.35 -5.01
CA ALA A 356 27.56 34.25 -5.18
C ALA A 356 28.36 34.01 -3.89
N TYR A 357 28.57 32.73 -3.57
CA TYR A 357 29.41 32.28 -2.45
C TYR A 357 30.41 31.26 -2.93
N GLU A 358 31.59 31.28 -2.33
CA GLU A 358 32.71 30.39 -2.69
C GLU A 358 32.37 28.92 -2.39
N CYS A 359 32.46 28.08 -3.42
CA CYS A 359 32.30 26.64 -3.32
C CYS A 359 33.68 25.98 -3.14
N VAL A 360 34.17 26.01 -1.92
CA VAL A 360 35.49 25.49 -1.52
C VAL A 360 35.43 24.05 -1.03
N PRO A 361 36.58 23.32 -0.97
CA PRO A 361 36.60 21.92 -0.49
C PRO A 361 36.17 21.71 0.95
N ALA A 362 36.35 22.74 1.80
CA ALA A 362 35.94 22.69 3.21
C ALA A 362 35.83 24.10 3.80
N ILE A 363 35.01 24.27 4.83
CA ILE A 363 34.89 25.49 5.63
C ILE A 363 34.94 25.16 7.12
N GLN A 364 35.38 26.15 7.93
CA GLN A 364 35.35 26.06 9.37
C GLN A 364 34.07 26.65 9.93
N ILE A 365 33.38 25.90 10.79
CA ILE A 365 32.20 26.36 11.52
C ILE A 365 32.43 26.04 13.00
N GLY A 366 32.70 27.09 13.79
CA GLY A 366 33.22 26.94 15.14
C GLY A 366 34.58 26.23 15.14
N ASN A 367 34.70 25.14 15.87
CA ASN A 367 35.91 24.30 15.95
C ASN A 367 35.88 23.04 15.06
N LEU A 368 34.88 22.92 14.19
CA LEU A 368 34.69 21.75 13.32
C LEU A 368 34.90 22.13 11.84
N THR A 369 35.52 21.22 11.08
CA THR A 369 35.70 21.35 9.62
C THR A 369 34.55 20.63 8.91
N PHE A 370 33.82 21.34 8.06
CA PHE A 370 32.77 20.83 7.22
C PHE A 370 33.24 20.72 5.77
N HIS A 371 33.17 19.54 5.22
CA HIS A 371 33.69 19.23 3.90
C HIS A 371 32.62 19.30 2.82
N ASN A 372 33.06 19.74 1.61
CA ASN A 372 32.29 19.54 0.39
C ASN A 372 32.53 18.11 -0.12
N TRP A 373 31.54 17.55 -0.84
CA TRP A 373 31.67 16.24 -1.47
C TRP A 373 32.69 16.24 -2.63
N LYS A 374 32.88 17.35 -3.35
CA LYS A 374 33.92 17.58 -4.34
C LYS A 374 35.18 18.16 -3.67
N LYS A 375 36.36 17.61 -4.02
CA LYS A 375 37.64 18.01 -3.42
C LYS A 375 38.24 19.29 -4.01
N GLY A 376 37.83 19.70 -5.22
CA GLY A 376 38.36 20.90 -5.91
C GLY A 376 37.61 22.16 -5.51
N ASN A 377 38.32 23.32 -5.57
CA ASN A 377 37.65 24.63 -5.52
C ASN A 377 36.86 24.85 -6.82
N ARG A 378 35.59 25.27 -6.70
CA ARG A 378 34.68 25.52 -7.84
C ARG A 378 34.48 27.02 -8.11
N GLY A 379 35.09 27.88 -7.28
CA GLY A 379 34.91 29.33 -7.33
C GLY A 379 33.57 29.79 -6.74
N ALA A 380 33.24 31.04 -7.00
CA ALA A 380 31.99 31.63 -6.57
C ALA A 380 30.85 31.11 -7.44
N LEU A 381 29.81 30.58 -6.81
CA LEU A 381 28.61 30.06 -7.45
C LEU A 381 27.39 30.84 -6.99
N ASN A 382 26.47 31.13 -7.92
CA ASN A 382 25.10 31.59 -7.55
C ASN A 382 24.23 30.40 -7.13
N PHE A 383 22.97 30.66 -6.77
CA PHE A 383 22.06 29.63 -6.29
C PHE A 383 21.84 28.48 -7.30
N VAL A 384 21.57 28.82 -8.57
CA VAL A 384 21.35 27.81 -9.64
C VAL A 384 22.56 26.92 -9.80
N GLN A 385 23.76 27.49 -9.92
CA GLN A 385 25.01 26.76 -10.07
C GLN A 385 25.31 25.88 -8.84
N ALA A 386 25.08 26.41 -7.63
CA ALA A 386 25.28 25.65 -6.39
C ALA A 386 24.32 24.48 -6.23
N LEU A 387 23.08 24.63 -6.68
CA LEU A 387 22.07 23.55 -6.68
C LEU A 387 22.44 22.50 -7.74
N THR A 388 22.85 22.93 -8.94
CA THR A 388 23.30 22.06 -10.05
C THR A 388 24.45 21.17 -9.62
N GLU A 389 25.51 21.77 -9.08
CA GLU A 389 26.71 21.04 -8.62
C GLU A 389 26.55 20.40 -7.26
N SER A 390 25.44 20.68 -6.58
CA SER A 390 25.15 20.21 -5.21
C SER A 390 26.24 20.61 -4.20
N CYS A 391 26.76 21.85 -4.28
CA CYS A 391 27.87 22.30 -3.45
C CYS A 391 27.51 22.42 -1.98
N ASP A 392 28.01 21.54 -1.10
CA ASP A 392 27.69 21.53 0.33
C ASP A 392 28.18 22.79 1.04
N THR A 393 29.43 23.25 0.75
CA THR A 393 29.99 24.41 1.41
C THR A 393 29.29 25.71 1.07
N TRP A 394 28.66 25.81 -0.11
CA TRP A 394 27.73 26.90 -0.43
C TRP A 394 26.52 26.85 0.48
N PHE A 395 25.86 25.68 0.58
CA PHE A 395 24.66 25.51 1.40
C PHE A 395 24.92 25.66 2.91
N TYR A 396 26.12 25.31 3.42
CA TYR A 396 26.50 25.62 4.80
C TYR A 396 26.52 27.12 5.08
N GLN A 397 27.19 27.90 4.21
CA GLN A 397 27.29 29.34 4.36
C GLN A 397 25.92 30.01 4.30
N VAL A 398 25.14 29.68 3.29
CA VAL A 398 23.81 30.23 3.08
C VAL A 398 22.84 29.80 4.16
N GLY A 399 22.86 28.53 4.57
CA GLY A 399 21.98 28.06 5.62
C GLY A 399 22.23 28.72 6.98
N ILE A 400 23.50 28.96 7.34
CA ILE A 400 23.85 29.70 8.56
C ILE A 400 23.37 31.16 8.45
N LYS A 401 23.52 31.80 7.27
CA LYS A 401 23.05 33.16 7.02
C LYS A 401 21.54 33.27 7.09
N THR A 402 20.81 32.29 6.55
CA THR A 402 19.33 32.19 6.58
C THR A 402 18.82 31.95 8.01
N GLY A 403 19.53 31.15 8.78
CA GLY A 403 19.12 30.73 10.11
C GLY A 403 18.21 29.50 10.12
N ALA A 404 18.05 28.88 11.29
CA ALA A 404 17.28 27.65 11.44
C ALA A 404 15.77 27.85 11.20
N ASP A 405 15.19 28.89 11.76
CA ASP A 405 13.73 29.09 11.77
C ASP A 405 13.11 29.19 10.34
N PRO A 406 13.66 30.00 9.40
CA PRO A 406 13.15 30.02 8.03
C PRO A 406 13.30 28.67 7.31
N ILE A 407 14.42 27.95 7.52
CA ILE A 407 14.65 26.64 6.92
C ILE A 407 13.61 25.63 7.43
N ILE A 408 13.37 25.59 8.74
CA ILE A 408 12.39 24.72 9.38
C ILE A 408 10.97 25.06 8.89
N ASP A 409 10.61 26.34 8.85
CA ASP A 409 9.30 26.81 8.38
C ASP A 409 9.02 26.36 6.94
N TRP A 410 9.98 26.54 6.03
CA TRP A 410 9.84 26.09 4.64
C TRP A 410 9.81 24.58 4.51
N ALA A 411 10.57 23.84 5.31
CA ALA A 411 10.51 22.38 5.36
C ALA A 411 9.11 21.89 5.79
N LEU A 412 8.52 22.51 6.82
CA LEU A 412 7.15 22.20 7.26
C LEU A 412 6.09 22.64 6.23
N LYS A 413 6.30 23.77 5.55
CA LYS A 413 5.42 24.21 4.44
C LYS A 413 5.42 23.20 3.29
N LEU A 414 6.53 22.54 3.00
CA LEU A 414 6.64 21.46 2.01
C LEU A 414 6.10 20.11 2.49
N GLY A 415 5.63 19.99 3.74
CA GLY A 415 5.05 18.78 4.31
C GLY A 415 6.05 17.81 4.95
N PHE A 416 7.31 18.22 5.13
CA PHE A 416 8.24 17.42 5.94
C PHE A 416 7.88 17.52 7.42
N GLY A 417 8.05 16.44 8.18
CA GLY A 417 7.75 16.41 9.61
C GLY A 417 6.27 16.20 9.96
N GLU A 418 5.40 15.98 8.96
CA GLU A 418 3.98 15.63 9.15
C GLU A 418 3.58 14.46 8.26
N LYS A 419 2.52 13.71 8.66
CA LYS A 419 1.95 12.65 7.82
C LYS A 419 1.31 13.23 6.57
N CYS A 420 1.50 12.58 5.43
CA CYS A 420 0.78 12.91 4.20
C CYS A 420 -0.72 12.60 4.31
N GLY A 421 -1.11 11.71 5.24
CA GLY A 421 -2.50 11.38 5.56
C GLY A 421 -3.13 10.41 4.59
N ILE A 422 -2.37 9.43 4.11
CA ILE A 422 -2.91 8.34 3.29
C ILE A 422 -3.72 7.35 4.15
N PRO A 423 -4.73 6.66 3.59
CA PRO A 423 -5.56 5.71 4.32
C PRO A 423 -4.86 4.36 4.54
N LEU A 424 -3.59 4.39 4.97
CA LEU A 424 -2.81 3.21 5.32
C LEU A 424 -2.23 3.37 6.73
N ARG A 425 -2.26 2.30 7.51
CA ARG A 425 -1.76 2.33 8.88
C ARG A 425 -0.23 2.38 8.92
N GLY A 426 0.30 2.99 9.98
CA GLY A 426 1.73 3.01 10.25
C GLY A 426 2.53 4.02 9.44
N GLU A 427 1.89 4.99 8.77
CA GLU A 427 2.57 6.13 8.17
C GLU A 427 3.37 6.89 9.25
N VAL A 428 4.64 7.19 8.96
CA VAL A 428 5.54 7.91 9.86
C VAL A 428 5.69 9.37 9.44
N GLU A 429 5.86 10.25 10.43
CA GLU A 429 5.92 11.70 10.23
C GLU A 429 7.29 12.20 9.73
N GLY A 430 8.33 11.34 9.79
CA GLY A 430 9.68 11.85 9.60
C GLY A 430 10.10 12.79 10.74
N ARG A 431 11.02 13.70 10.47
CA ARG A 431 11.48 14.68 11.46
C ARG A 431 12.20 15.85 10.82
N VAL A 432 11.83 17.06 11.21
CA VAL A 432 12.60 18.28 11.00
C VAL A 432 13.03 18.79 12.37
N PRO A 433 14.33 18.72 12.73
CA PRO A 433 14.79 19.10 14.05
C PRO A 433 14.63 20.60 14.28
N ASN A 434 14.13 20.96 15.48
CA ASN A 434 13.97 22.32 15.94
C ASN A 434 14.57 22.47 17.35
N ASP A 435 14.56 23.68 17.90
CA ASP A 435 15.08 23.97 19.24
C ASP A 435 14.41 23.12 20.35
N GLN A 436 13.11 22.84 20.22
CA GLN A 436 12.39 22.01 21.18
C GLN A 436 12.88 20.57 21.16
N TYR A 437 13.00 19.99 19.94
CA TYR A 437 13.54 18.67 19.76
C TYR A 437 14.98 18.56 20.26
N MET A 438 15.83 19.54 19.91
CA MET A 438 17.24 19.55 20.34
C MET A 438 17.40 19.66 21.86
N LYS A 439 16.56 20.46 22.52
CA LYS A 439 16.53 20.52 23.99
C LYS A 439 16.12 19.18 24.61
N ALA A 440 15.12 18.52 24.04
CA ALA A 440 14.63 17.24 24.56
C ALA A 440 15.63 16.09 24.37
N THR A 441 16.37 16.07 23.25
CA THR A 441 17.25 14.95 22.87
C THR A 441 18.72 15.20 23.19
N HIS A 442 19.19 16.46 23.07
CA HIS A 442 20.59 16.84 23.21
C HIS A 442 20.85 17.84 24.34
N GLY A 443 19.80 18.27 25.09
CA GLY A 443 19.93 19.21 26.22
C GLY A 443 20.32 20.64 25.86
N ARG A 444 20.28 21.01 24.55
CA ARG A 444 20.72 22.33 24.05
C ARG A 444 19.86 22.79 22.86
N LYS A 445 19.96 24.05 22.48
CA LYS A 445 19.40 24.57 21.24
C LYS A 445 20.24 24.18 20.01
N LEU A 446 19.72 24.47 18.83
CA LEU A 446 20.44 24.37 17.57
C LEU A 446 21.65 25.31 17.58
N LEU A 447 22.79 24.81 17.13
CA LEU A 447 24.03 25.56 16.92
C LEU A 447 24.31 25.66 15.41
N ASN A 448 25.24 26.55 15.01
CA ASN A 448 25.61 26.71 13.60
C ASN A 448 26.03 25.40 12.90
N GLY A 449 26.68 24.47 13.63
CA GLY A 449 27.01 23.14 13.11
C GLY A 449 25.78 22.28 12.82
N ASP A 450 24.71 22.39 13.64
CA ASP A 450 23.45 21.70 13.40
C ASP A 450 22.72 22.31 12.21
N ILE A 451 22.73 23.66 12.08
CA ILE A 451 22.16 24.37 10.93
C ILE A 451 22.89 23.98 9.65
N ALA A 452 24.21 23.88 9.67
CA ALA A 452 24.98 23.41 8.53
C ALA A 452 24.57 21.99 8.10
N ASN A 453 24.46 21.05 9.06
CA ASN A 453 23.98 19.69 8.77
C ASN A 453 22.54 19.70 8.22
N LEU A 454 21.64 20.47 8.82
CA LEU A 454 20.26 20.65 8.35
C LEU A 454 20.24 21.17 6.91
N SER A 455 21.13 22.12 6.57
CA SER A 455 21.20 22.74 5.24
C SER A 455 21.54 21.77 4.11
N ILE A 456 22.09 20.60 4.42
CA ILE A 456 22.36 19.53 3.45
C ILE A 456 21.52 18.26 3.71
N GLY A 457 20.47 18.37 4.55
CA GLY A 457 19.56 17.26 4.87
C GLY A 457 20.21 16.11 5.65
N GLN A 458 21.15 16.45 6.51
CA GLN A 458 21.86 15.53 7.40
C GLN A 458 21.52 15.82 8.88
N GLY A 459 22.24 15.20 9.79
CA GLY A 459 21.95 15.28 11.22
C GLY A 459 20.69 14.49 11.59
N ASP A 460 19.80 15.12 12.35
CA ASP A 460 18.57 14.49 12.84
C ASP A 460 17.35 14.60 11.88
N THR A 461 17.56 15.15 10.68
CA THR A 461 16.53 15.30 9.64
C THR A 461 16.18 13.96 9.02
N LEU A 462 14.90 13.58 9.06
CA LEU A 462 14.38 12.33 8.49
C LEU A 462 13.11 12.60 7.68
N VAL A 463 13.03 12.05 6.47
CA VAL A 463 11.84 12.16 5.60
C VAL A 463 11.49 10.81 5.00
N THR A 464 10.20 10.59 4.69
CA THR A 464 9.77 9.42 3.94
C THR A 464 9.88 9.67 2.44
N PRO A 465 10.00 8.62 1.60
CA PRO A 465 9.88 8.78 0.15
C PRO A 465 8.59 9.46 -0.30
N LEU A 466 7.47 9.19 0.38
CA LEU A 466 6.18 9.82 0.11
C LEU A 466 6.23 11.33 0.38
N GLN A 467 6.78 11.76 1.52
CA GLN A 467 6.97 13.19 1.82
C GLN A 467 7.86 13.88 0.79
N MET A 468 8.94 13.23 0.36
CA MET A 468 9.85 13.79 -0.64
C MET A 468 9.15 13.95 -2.01
N ALA A 469 8.37 12.97 -2.45
CA ALA A 469 7.57 13.09 -3.68
C ALA A 469 6.51 14.20 -3.55
N GLN A 470 5.88 14.32 -2.38
CA GLN A 470 4.91 15.38 -2.09
C GLN A 470 5.55 16.78 -2.16
N ALA A 471 6.74 16.95 -1.59
CA ALA A 471 7.48 18.21 -1.66
C ALA A 471 7.82 18.57 -3.12
N MET A 472 8.26 17.59 -3.92
CA MET A 472 8.52 17.81 -5.35
C MET A 472 7.24 18.14 -6.13
N ALA A 473 6.08 17.58 -5.76
CA ALA A 473 4.79 17.90 -6.36
C ALA A 473 4.39 19.38 -6.10
N ILE A 474 4.62 19.87 -4.88
CA ILE A 474 4.37 21.28 -4.53
C ILE A 474 5.27 22.22 -5.35
N ILE A 475 6.54 21.87 -5.52
CA ILE A 475 7.48 22.66 -6.33
C ILE A 475 7.08 22.62 -7.80
N ALA A 476 6.76 21.44 -8.32
CA ALA A 476 6.38 21.22 -9.70
C ALA A 476 5.16 22.07 -10.16
N ASN A 477 4.18 22.25 -9.28
CA ASN A 477 2.94 22.96 -9.59
C ASN A 477 2.93 24.45 -9.18
N GLY A 478 4.10 25.01 -8.81
CA GLY A 478 4.23 26.42 -8.43
C GLY A 478 3.76 26.76 -7.01
N GLY A 479 3.66 25.78 -6.10
CA GLY A 479 3.43 26.02 -4.67
C GLY A 479 2.08 25.55 -4.12
N THR A 480 1.24 24.87 -4.88
CA THR A 480 -0.03 24.33 -4.36
C THR A 480 0.19 23.00 -3.67
N PHE A 481 -0.16 22.92 -2.40
CA PHE A 481 -0.08 21.70 -1.60
C PHE A 481 -1.41 20.94 -1.67
N TYR A 482 -1.51 19.98 -2.57
CA TYR A 482 -2.64 19.04 -2.59
C TYR A 482 -2.46 17.94 -1.54
N GLN A 483 -3.56 17.55 -0.87
CA GLN A 483 -3.58 16.39 0.01
C GLN A 483 -3.24 15.13 -0.81
N ALA A 484 -2.26 14.35 -0.36
CA ALA A 484 -1.95 13.07 -0.98
C ALA A 484 -3.18 12.15 -0.95
N ARG A 485 -3.57 11.62 -2.10
CA ARG A 485 -4.77 10.83 -2.28
C ARG A 485 -4.43 9.46 -2.87
N LEU A 486 -4.77 8.39 -2.18
CA LEU A 486 -4.53 7.00 -2.61
C LEU A 486 -5.83 6.31 -3.06
N VAL A 487 -6.96 6.74 -2.53
CA VAL A 487 -8.29 6.22 -2.89
C VAL A 487 -9.10 7.34 -3.52
N ARG A 488 -9.69 7.06 -4.66
CA ARG A 488 -10.54 7.99 -5.40
C ARG A 488 -11.97 7.95 -4.91
N GLN A 489 -12.52 6.74 -4.78
CA GLN A 489 -13.90 6.53 -4.34
C GLN A 489 -14.14 5.09 -3.90
N VAL A 490 -15.22 4.91 -3.15
CA VAL A 490 -15.87 3.63 -2.89
C VAL A 490 -17.20 3.63 -3.62
N GLN A 491 -17.54 2.56 -4.31
CA GLN A 491 -18.74 2.46 -5.13
C GLN A 491 -19.35 1.05 -5.06
N THR A 492 -20.66 0.97 -5.23
CA THR A 492 -21.38 -0.30 -5.34
C THR A 492 -20.97 -1.06 -6.61
N LEU A 493 -21.41 -2.32 -6.75
CA LEU A 493 -21.23 -3.10 -7.99
C LEU A 493 -21.88 -2.41 -9.22
N ASN A 494 -22.91 -1.60 -9.01
CA ASN A 494 -23.60 -0.85 -10.08
C ASN A 494 -22.93 0.51 -10.37
N ASN A 495 -21.73 0.75 -9.82
CA ASN A 495 -20.96 1.99 -9.94
C ASN A 495 -21.63 3.22 -9.29
N GLU A 496 -22.56 3.03 -8.36
CA GLU A 496 -23.10 4.12 -7.54
C GLU A 496 -22.06 4.51 -6.48
N ILE A 497 -21.76 5.78 -6.38
CA ILE A 497 -20.72 6.29 -5.46
C ILE A 497 -21.26 6.28 -4.03
N VAL A 498 -20.65 5.47 -3.19
CA VAL A 498 -20.92 5.40 -1.73
C VAL A 498 -20.13 6.48 -0.99
N SER A 499 -18.86 6.66 -1.35
CA SER A 499 -17.98 7.67 -0.77
C SER A 499 -16.99 8.16 -1.82
N ALA A 500 -16.80 9.48 -1.92
CA ALA A 500 -15.85 10.10 -2.83
C ALA A 500 -14.78 10.87 -2.06
N TYR A 501 -13.52 10.62 -2.38
CA TYR A 501 -12.37 11.34 -1.83
C TYR A 501 -11.98 12.44 -2.82
N GLN A 502 -12.46 13.64 -2.58
CA GLN A 502 -12.26 14.78 -3.48
C GLN A 502 -10.80 15.26 -3.50
N VAL A 503 -10.38 15.83 -4.62
CA VAL A 503 -9.14 16.61 -4.70
C VAL A 503 -9.22 17.78 -3.74
N ARG A 504 -8.23 17.91 -2.85
CA ARG A 504 -8.21 18.94 -1.81
C ARG A 504 -6.86 19.66 -1.79
N ALA A 505 -6.85 20.93 -2.12
CA ALA A 505 -5.72 21.79 -1.82
C ALA A 505 -5.72 22.09 -0.30
N LYS A 506 -4.66 21.70 0.41
CA LYS A 506 -4.47 22.00 1.84
C LYS A 506 -4.12 23.49 2.03
N LYS A 507 -3.20 23.98 1.22
CA LYS A 507 -2.70 25.37 1.24
C LYS A 507 -2.02 25.69 -0.10
N THR A 508 -1.92 26.96 -0.41
CA THR A 508 -1.05 27.48 -1.49
C THR A 508 0.07 28.25 -0.84
N LEU A 509 1.30 27.90 -1.17
CA LEU A 509 2.50 28.59 -0.68
C LEU A 509 2.69 29.84 -1.54
N ASN A 510 2.79 31.00 -0.89
CA ASN A 510 3.12 32.24 -1.57
C ASN A 510 4.63 32.26 -1.83
N VAL A 511 5.05 31.67 -2.94
CA VAL A 511 6.43 31.72 -3.44
C VAL A 511 6.53 32.75 -4.54
N SER A 512 7.55 33.60 -4.50
CA SER A 512 7.73 34.57 -5.57
C SER A 512 8.00 33.87 -6.91
N PRO A 513 7.49 34.36 -8.04
CA PRO A 513 7.76 33.76 -9.35
C PRO A 513 9.27 33.65 -9.64
N ALA A 514 10.06 34.64 -9.24
CA ALA A 514 11.50 34.65 -9.41
C ALA A 514 12.19 33.52 -8.63
N THR A 515 11.78 33.29 -7.38
CA THR A 515 12.30 32.15 -6.58
C THR A 515 11.95 30.82 -7.23
N MET A 516 10.72 30.65 -7.71
CA MET A 516 10.29 29.41 -8.35
C MET A 516 11.06 29.17 -9.66
N GLU A 517 11.27 30.22 -10.47
CA GLU A 517 12.07 30.15 -11.69
C GLU A 517 13.53 29.71 -11.42
N GLN A 518 14.17 30.33 -10.42
CA GLN A 518 15.53 29.96 -10.01
C GLN A 518 15.61 28.50 -9.53
N LEU A 519 14.61 28.06 -8.77
CA LEU A 519 14.55 26.69 -8.27
C LEU A 519 14.36 25.67 -9.40
N HIS A 520 13.42 25.93 -10.33
CA HIS A 520 13.19 25.10 -11.50
C HIS A 520 14.43 25.05 -12.40
N ALA A 521 15.03 26.20 -12.70
CA ALA A 521 16.27 26.26 -13.49
C ALA A 521 17.38 25.40 -12.87
N GLY A 522 17.60 25.51 -11.56
CA GLY A 522 18.60 24.69 -10.88
C GLY A 522 18.30 23.19 -10.92
N LEU A 523 17.03 22.81 -10.76
CA LEU A 523 16.58 21.41 -10.83
C LEU A 523 16.73 20.81 -12.25
N ILE A 524 16.47 21.61 -13.28
CA ILE A 524 16.70 21.23 -14.69
C ILE A 524 18.19 21.04 -14.95
N GLU A 525 19.03 21.97 -14.53
CA GLU A 525 20.48 21.93 -14.70
C GLU A 525 21.14 20.74 -13.95
N VAL A 526 20.57 20.26 -12.83
CA VAL A 526 21.03 19.05 -12.14
C VAL A 526 20.99 17.82 -13.06
N VAL A 527 20.02 17.74 -13.97
CA VAL A 527 19.85 16.60 -14.89
C VAL A 527 20.56 16.86 -16.23
N ASN A 528 20.42 18.08 -16.77
CA ASN A 528 20.80 18.38 -18.16
C ASN A 528 22.05 19.24 -18.29
N GLY A 529 22.43 20.01 -17.24
CA GLY A 529 23.59 20.94 -17.27
C GLY A 529 24.91 20.23 -17.13
N ALA A 530 25.99 20.77 -17.73
CA ALA A 530 27.31 20.17 -17.73
C ALA A 530 27.92 19.86 -16.35
N GLY A 531 27.52 20.64 -15.30
CA GLY A 531 27.94 20.43 -13.91
C GLY A 531 27.00 19.50 -13.12
N GLY A 532 25.92 19.03 -13.75
CA GLY A 532 24.83 18.30 -13.12
C GLY A 532 25.25 16.97 -12.50
N THR A 533 24.46 16.54 -11.51
CA THR A 533 24.75 15.31 -10.76
C THR A 533 23.83 14.14 -11.14
N ALA A 534 22.89 14.33 -12.08
CA ALA A 534 21.85 13.35 -12.43
C ALA A 534 21.74 13.05 -13.93
N HIS A 535 22.80 13.14 -14.73
CA HIS A 535 22.77 12.90 -16.19
C HIS A 535 22.18 11.54 -16.57
N GLN A 536 22.36 10.50 -15.73
CA GLN A 536 21.80 9.17 -15.99
C GLN A 536 20.27 9.10 -15.80
N ALA A 537 19.64 10.18 -15.35
CA ALA A 537 18.19 10.32 -15.24
C ALA A 537 17.57 11.05 -16.44
N SER A 538 18.38 11.55 -17.39
CA SER A 538 17.90 12.25 -18.58
C SER A 538 17.07 11.33 -19.50
N LEU A 539 16.12 11.94 -20.20
CA LEU A 539 15.26 11.30 -21.20
C LEU A 539 15.42 12.03 -22.53
N ASP A 540 15.34 11.28 -23.66
CA ASP A 540 15.63 11.83 -24.98
C ASP A 540 14.63 12.93 -25.43
N ASN A 541 13.35 12.81 -25.04
CA ASN A 541 12.27 13.65 -25.56
C ASN A 541 11.48 14.38 -24.47
N VAL A 542 11.93 14.33 -23.23
CA VAL A 542 11.24 14.93 -22.09
C VAL A 542 12.27 15.49 -21.13
N GLU A 543 12.19 16.78 -20.87
CA GLU A 543 13.06 17.43 -19.91
C GLU A 543 12.68 17.03 -18.48
N VAL A 544 13.66 16.55 -17.72
CA VAL A 544 13.51 16.12 -16.33
C VAL A 544 14.13 17.17 -15.42
N ALA A 545 13.38 17.61 -14.43
CA ALA A 545 13.88 18.43 -13.33
C ALA A 545 14.01 17.59 -12.07
N GLY A 546 15.14 17.66 -11.36
CA GLY A 546 15.29 16.86 -10.15
C GLY A 546 16.55 17.13 -9.37
N LYS A 547 16.65 16.55 -8.18
CA LYS A 547 17.80 16.68 -7.28
C LYS A 547 18.26 15.32 -6.79
N THR A 548 19.56 15.07 -6.86
CA THR A 548 20.19 13.91 -6.24
C THR A 548 20.45 14.14 -4.76
N GLY A 549 20.40 13.08 -3.99
CA GLY A 549 20.84 13.04 -2.60
C GLY A 549 21.67 11.80 -2.32
N THR A 550 22.62 11.95 -1.42
CA THR A 550 23.38 10.84 -0.85
C THR A 550 23.53 11.13 0.63
N ALA A 551 23.00 10.27 1.46
CA ALA A 551 22.96 10.48 2.89
C ALA A 551 23.50 9.27 3.65
N GLN A 552 24.31 9.54 4.66
CA GLN A 552 24.82 8.51 5.58
C GLN A 552 23.86 8.40 6.76
N TRP A 553 23.61 7.18 7.23
CA TRP A 553 22.74 6.93 8.36
C TRP A 553 23.08 5.64 9.10
N GLY A 554 22.58 5.52 10.33
CA GLY A 554 22.89 4.40 11.20
C GLY A 554 24.10 4.66 12.11
N PRO A 555 24.41 3.73 13.02
CA PRO A 555 25.56 3.87 13.91
C PRO A 555 26.87 3.74 13.13
N LYS A 556 27.92 4.47 13.55
CA LYS A 556 29.24 4.56 12.86
C LYS A 556 29.86 3.20 12.49
N ASN A 557 29.63 2.16 13.29
CA ASN A 557 30.14 0.80 13.03
C ASN A 557 29.26 -0.03 12.07
N LYS A 558 28.09 0.49 11.70
CA LYS A 558 27.12 -0.14 10.77
C LYS A 558 26.50 0.91 9.85
N GLU A 559 27.32 1.90 9.48
CA GLU A 559 26.87 2.99 8.62
C GLU A 559 26.41 2.48 7.27
N ARG A 560 25.27 3.00 6.82
CA ARG A 560 24.64 2.73 5.52
C ARG A 560 24.54 4.03 4.73
N THR A 561 24.34 3.92 3.45
CA THR A 561 24.11 5.06 2.58
C THR A 561 22.72 4.96 1.95
N ALA A 562 21.95 6.04 2.01
CA ALA A 562 20.70 6.21 1.27
C ALA A 562 21.00 7.06 0.03
N ALA A 563 20.70 6.53 -1.16
CA ALA A 563 20.81 7.25 -2.42
C ALA A 563 19.42 7.69 -2.89
N TRP A 564 19.26 9.00 -3.14
CA TRP A 564 18.01 9.63 -3.52
C TRP A 564 18.09 10.26 -4.90
N PHE A 565 16.97 10.21 -5.62
CA PHE A 565 16.68 11.09 -6.73
C PHE A 565 15.21 11.49 -6.68
N ALA A 566 14.93 12.79 -6.58
CA ALA A 566 13.57 13.30 -6.47
C ALA A 566 13.40 14.52 -7.39
N GLY A 567 12.21 14.66 -7.99
CA GLY A 567 11.96 15.70 -8.97
C GLY A 567 10.60 15.57 -9.63
N PHE A 568 10.49 16.10 -10.84
CA PHE A 568 9.28 16.08 -11.62
C PHE A 568 9.57 16.10 -13.13
N LEU A 569 8.58 15.72 -13.93
CA LEU A 569 8.63 15.74 -15.39
C LEU A 569 7.22 15.80 -16.01
N PRO A 570 7.09 16.33 -17.26
CA PRO A 570 8.02 17.19 -17.96
C PRO A 570 8.32 18.46 -17.15
N ALA A 571 9.49 19.06 -17.33
CA ALA A 571 9.89 20.23 -16.55
C ALA A 571 9.03 21.46 -16.81
N ASP A 572 8.60 21.66 -18.06
CA ASP A 572 7.77 22.78 -18.53
C ASP A 572 6.29 22.64 -18.14
N LYS A 573 5.75 21.41 -18.14
CA LYS A 573 4.36 21.11 -17.81
C LYS A 573 4.28 19.83 -16.98
N PRO A 574 4.56 19.91 -15.67
CA PRO A 574 4.68 18.75 -14.82
C PRO A 574 3.41 17.90 -14.77
N GLN A 575 3.57 16.61 -15.09
CA GLN A 575 2.54 15.57 -15.00
C GLN A 575 2.83 14.57 -13.89
N PHE A 576 4.10 14.41 -13.55
CA PHE A 576 4.57 13.47 -12.56
C PHE A 576 5.61 14.12 -11.65
N ALA A 577 5.40 14.08 -10.35
CA ALA A 577 6.40 14.34 -9.34
C ALA A 577 6.81 13.01 -8.71
N PHE A 578 8.09 12.83 -8.42
CA PHE A 578 8.60 11.54 -7.99
C PHE A 578 9.67 11.65 -6.91
N ALA A 579 9.84 10.55 -6.16
CA ALA A 579 11.00 10.31 -5.31
C ALA A 579 11.41 8.83 -5.44
N ALA A 580 12.68 8.59 -5.73
CA ALA A 580 13.31 7.28 -5.69
C ALA A 580 14.35 7.23 -4.58
N LEU A 581 14.30 6.17 -3.81
CA LEU A 581 15.22 5.84 -2.72
C LEU A 581 15.85 4.47 -2.97
N TYR A 582 17.17 4.40 -2.87
CA TYR A 582 17.90 3.14 -2.70
C TYR A 582 18.49 3.09 -1.28
N GLU A 583 18.11 2.08 -0.51
CA GLU A 583 18.67 1.80 0.81
C GLU A 583 19.88 0.86 0.67
N GLY A 584 21.09 1.41 0.81
CA GLY A 584 22.34 0.66 0.67
C GLY A 584 22.63 -0.30 1.82
N ASP A 585 23.48 -1.28 1.57
CA ASP A 585 24.02 -2.17 2.61
C ASP A 585 25.04 -1.44 3.48
N VAL A 586 25.40 -2.04 4.61
CA VAL A 586 26.46 -1.53 5.48
C VAL A 586 27.78 -1.43 4.68
N GLY A 587 28.38 -0.26 4.68
CA GLY A 587 29.64 0.02 3.98
C GLY A 587 29.51 0.15 2.46
N SER A 588 28.31 0.06 1.87
CA SER A 588 28.11 0.27 0.43
C SER A 588 28.28 1.74 0.06
N LYS A 589 28.93 1.99 -1.08
CA LYS A 589 29.08 3.33 -1.66
C LYS A 589 28.06 3.48 -2.80
N VAL A 590 26.88 4.02 -2.49
CA VAL A 590 25.83 4.31 -3.48
C VAL A 590 25.63 5.81 -3.60
N HIS A 591 25.26 6.29 -4.79
CA HIS A 591 25.09 7.71 -5.08
C HIS A 591 23.76 7.94 -5.80
N GLY A 592 23.08 9.06 -5.49
CA GLY A 592 21.79 9.39 -6.04
C GLY A 592 21.77 9.37 -7.58
N GLY A 593 22.74 10.03 -8.22
CA GLY A 593 22.78 10.16 -9.68
C GLY A 593 23.04 8.86 -10.43
N SER A 594 23.88 7.97 -9.90
CA SER A 594 24.26 6.71 -10.56
C SER A 594 23.44 5.49 -10.09
N THR A 595 22.64 5.63 -9.03
CA THR A 595 21.84 4.53 -8.47
C THR A 595 20.34 4.82 -8.55
N ALA A 596 19.86 5.92 -7.94
CA ALA A 596 18.44 6.26 -7.91
C ALA A 596 17.96 6.92 -9.22
N GLY A 597 18.80 7.76 -9.86
CA GLY A 597 18.46 8.40 -11.14
C GLY A 597 18.09 7.41 -12.25
N PRO A 598 18.91 6.38 -12.52
CA PRO A 598 18.60 5.36 -13.53
C PRO A 598 17.30 4.57 -13.28
N MET A 599 16.84 4.43 -12.02
CA MET A 599 15.55 3.79 -11.73
C MET A 599 14.39 4.62 -12.31
N ILE A 600 14.44 5.94 -12.13
CA ILE A 600 13.42 6.86 -12.65
C ILE A 600 13.49 6.92 -14.17
N ALA A 601 14.70 6.96 -14.75
CA ALA A 601 14.86 6.91 -16.20
C ALA A 601 14.22 5.65 -16.82
N ASP A 602 14.43 4.48 -16.22
CA ASP A 602 13.85 3.23 -16.73
C ASP A 602 12.32 3.23 -16.69
N VAL A 603 11.72 3.75 -15.60
CA VAL A 603 10.27 3.87 -15.48
C VAL A 603 9.71 4.77 -16.57
N PHE A 604 10.22 5.98 -16.71
CA PHE A 604 9.61 6.97 -17.60
C PHE A 604 9.99 6.79 -19.07
N LYS A 605 11.14 6.22 -19.39
CA LYS A 605 11.45 5.76 -20.78
C LYS A 605 10.36 4.81 -21.28
N GLN A 606 9.93 3.89 -20.44
CA GLN A 606 8.89 2.94 -20.84
C GLN A 606 7.50 3.60 -20.91
N ILE A 607 7.15 4.47 -19.97
CA ILE A 607 5.86 5.20 -19.98
C ILE A 607 5.72 6.03 -21.25
N TYR A 608 6.74 6.82 -21.61
CA TYR A 608 6.69 7.65 -22.81
C TYR A 608 6.74 6.83 -24.12
N LYS A 609 7.44 5.68 -24.11
CA LYS A 609 7.38 4.72 -25.22
C LYS A 609 5.98 4.13 -25.39
N ASP A 610 5.32 3.74 -24.32
CA ASP A 610 3.96 3.19 -24.34
C ASP A 610 2.97 4.24 -24.85
N GLN A 611 3.10 5.51 -24.44
CA GLN A 611 2.28 6.63 -24.93
C GLN A 611 2.50 6.90 -26.42
N GLN A 612 3.73 6.89 -26.91
CA GLN A 612 4.02 7.05 -28.35
C GLN A 612 3.39 5.93 -29.19
N LEU A 613 3.47 4.69 -28.72
CA LEU A 613 2.83 3.55 -29.39
C LEU A 613 1.30 3.67 -29.41
N ALA A 614 0.69 4.15 -28.33
CA ALA A 614 -0.75 4.38 -28.26
C ALA A 614 -1.19 5.48 -29.24
N ASN A 615 -0.48 6.61 -29.27
CA ASN A 615 -0.74 7.72 -30.19
C ASN A 615 -0.51 7.32 -31.66
N GLY A 616 0.49 6.49 -31.95
CA GLY A 616 0.75 5.97 -33.30
C GLY A 616 -0.34 5.02 -33.80
N ARG A 617 -1.00 4.27 -32.91
CA ARG A 617 -2.13 3.40 -33.25
C ARG A 617 -3.43 4.17 -33.51
N GLN A 618 -3.56 5.38 -32.94
CA GLN A 618 -4.75 6.24 -33.11
C GLN A 618 -4.67 7.16 -34.36
N ARG A 619 -3.50 7.30 -35.00
CA ARG A 619 -3.42 8.01 -36.27
C ARG A 619 -4.14 7.21 -37.33
N PRO A 620 -5.17 7.75 -38.05
CA PRO A 620 -5.72 7.11 -39.21
C PRO A 620 -4.57 6.84 -40.17
N ARG A 621 -4.48 5.64 -40.73
CA ARG A 621 -3.59 5.39 -41.87
C ARG A 621 -3.95 6.43 -42.93
N GLU A 622 -3.08 7.39 -43.22
CA GLU A 622 -3.20 8.21 -44.41
C GLU A 622 -3.39 7.26 -45.61
N PRO A 623 -4.41 7.47 -46.45
CA PRO A 623 -4.58 6.65 -47.63
C PRO A 623 -3.30 6.80 -48.46
N GLN A 624 -2.65 5.68 -48.74
CA GLN A 624 -1.49 5.67 -49.62
C GLN A 624 -1.89 6.34 -50.95
N ARG A 625 -1.42 7.57 -51.16
CA ARG A 625 -1.41 8.22 -52.48
C ARG A 625 -0.50 7.40 -53.38
N GLY A 626 -1.08 6.68 -54.33
CA GLY A 626 -0.31 6.13 -55.42
C GLY A 626 -0.69 4.74 -55.87
N GLN A 627 -1.93 4.54 -56.35
CA GLN A 627 -2.16 3.68 -57.48
C GLN A 627 -3.08 4.46 -58.44
N GLN A 628 -2.47 5.05 -59.46
CA GLN A 628 -3.18 5.53 -60.64
C GLN A 628 -3.95 4.35 -61.24
N ILE A 629 -5.25 4.37 -61.09
CA ILE A 629 -6.16 3.55 -61.88
C ILE A 629 -6.02 4.07 -63.30
N ARG A 630 -5.35 3.31 -64.16
CA ARG A 630 -5.45 3.50 -65.63
C ARG A 630 -6.94 3.45 -66.01
N ARG A 631 -7.46 4.58 -66.47
CA ARG A 631 -8.77 4.62 -67.16
C ARG A 631 -8.68 3.68 -68.31
N ALA A 632 -9.59 2.71 -68.40
CA ALA A 632 -9.88 1.95 -69.57
C ALA A 632 -10.45 2.93 -70.65
N GLU A 633 -9.90 2.91 -71.87
CA GLU A 633 -10.43 3.61 -73.04
C GLU A 633 -11.80 3.02 -73.41
N PRO A 634 -12.72 3.85 -73.93
CA PRO A 634 -14.02 3.37 -74.34
C PRO A 634 -13.87 2.53 -75.59
N VAL A 635 -14.49 1.37 -75.58
CA VAL A 635 -14.69 0.51 -76.82
C VAL A 635 -15.69 1.23 -77.69
N GLU A 636 -15.26 1.61 -78.89
CA GLU A 636 -16.16 2.04 -79.99
C GLU A 636 -17.05 0.83 -80.37
N GLU A 637 -18.35 1.01 -80.30
CA GLU A 637 -19.34 0.13 -80.90
C GLU A 637 -19.32 0.42 -82.39
N ASP A 638 -18.97 -0.60 -83.20
CA ASP A 638 -19.04 -0.60 -84.61
C ASP A 638 -20.49 -0.97 -85.01
N GLU A 639 -21.22 0.00 -85.53
CA GLU A 639 -22.50 -0.22 -86.24
C GLU A 639 -22.18 -0.69 -87.66
N SER A 640 -22.53 -1.92 -88.03
CA SER A 640 -22.87 -2.26 -89.38
C SER A 640 -23.57 -3.63 -89.51
N ASP A 641 -24.81 -3.55 -89.96
CA ASP A 641 -25.72 -4.53 -90.63
C ASP A 641 -26.38 -5.58 -89.72
#